data_1ea0e3bc89967966972c836de010c637
#
_entry.id   1ea0e3bc89967966972c836de010c637
#
_cell.length_a   1.000
_cell.length_b   1.000
_cell.length_c   1.000
_cell.angle_alpha   90.00
_cell.angle_beta   90.00
_cell.angle_gamma   90.00
#
_symmetry.space_group_name_H-M   'P 1'
#
loop_
_entity.id
_entity.type
_entity.pdbx_description
1 polymer ?
#
loop_
_entity_poly.entity_id
_entity_poly.type
_entity_poly.pdbx_seq_one_letter_code
_entity_poly.pdbx_strand_id
1 'polypeptide(L)'
;MIERLLAELTLDEKCSLTAGASLWYLPPVPRLGLPPLKVSDGPSGVRGDSFGGRRSLSLPCGTAVGSTWDADLVGRLGEVLAAEAKSKGVHVLLGPTVCIPRTPLAGRTFESLSEDPLLTARLTVSYVTGVQSHGVACCVKHFACNDQEHERMSISAEVDEDTLRAVHLVPFEAAVREAGVWALMTAYNRVDGIYCGEQPDLIEGVLRDEWDFDGLVMSDWYGTHSTIEAARAGLDLEMPGPPAWFGPSLAAAVREGHVDEAVVDEKMRHLLLLMTHVGLIGADGPVTGTGGDGEREEDDPGRRAVAREVAAAGTVLLTNDGMLPLDPGRVSSVAVIGPNASQMAMGGGSSEVTPHRRRNVAEALAERLPHVRVTYDVGCRIDRDLAPIDMRLLAPYEGFTVEYFDQPDAPSSTAVPVAAGLTHSARAVWISPPHGLETGRWSVRLSATFTPDVTGVWRLGLETAGRAVLRFDGEVVVDNSDPERGTSFYGAGSKPVEVTKELEADRAYALSVELWPRSLSNPVMGARVGAARPDPGDEFERAVAAASAADVAVVVVGLNNQWESEGYDRPDLSLPGRQRELVEAVLEVNPKTVVVVNAGSPVEMPWAERAGAVLVPWYAGEEGADALADIVVGATDPGGRLPITFPSRLEDTPTAGSPEHYPGVDGKVVYAEGVRVGYRHYEATGTEPLFCFGHGLTYGDIVWEDVTIEPGRVTVSLWNRGARRGTEVVQVYRRAGAHHELAGFAKAMMEAGERQQVQVEVDAAANPSDLLVGASSRDIRSSS
;
A
#
# COMPACT_ATOMS: atom_id res chain seq x y z
N MET A 1 -34.70 -10.13 11.12
CA MET A 1 -33.71 -11.22 11.32
C MET A 1 -32.71 -10.84 12.40
N ILE A 2 -32.07 -9.70 12.33
CA ILE A 2 -31.04 -9.22 13.29
C ILE A 2 -31.57 -9.25 14.72
N GLU A 3 -32.69 -8.62 15.02
CA GLU A 3 -33.29 -8.57 16.37
C GLU A 3 -33.65 -9.97 16.92
N ARG A 4 -34.01 -10.92 16.03
CA ARG A 4 -34.24 -12.32 16.44
C ARG A 4 -32.94 -12.99 16.89
N LEU A 5 -31.87 -12.87 16.08
CA LEU A 5 -30.56 -13.43 16.43
C LEU A 5 -29.98 -12.79 17.70
N LEU A 6 -30.13 -11.47 17.82
CA LEU A 6 -29.72 -10.71 19.00
C LEU A 6 -30.38 -11.22 20.29
N ALA A 7 -31.69 -11.48 20.21
CA ALA A 7 -32.46 -12.03 21.35
C ALA A 7 -32.10 -13.48 21.69
N GLU A 8 -31.59 -14.26 20.74
CA GLU A 8 -31.17 -15.65 20.93
C GLU A 8 -29.73 -15.77 21.41
N LEU A 9 -28.87 -14.76 21.19
CA LEU A 9 -27.47 -14.72 21.67
C LEU A 9 -27.42 -14.53 23.20
N THR A 10 -26.61 -15.33 23.88
CA THR A 10 -26.27 -15.11 25.30
C THR A 10 -25.28 -13.97 25.42
N LEU A 11 -25.17 -13.34 26.60
CA LEU A 11 -24.19 -12.29 26.89
C LEU A 11 -22.75 -12.74 26.55
N ASP A 12 -22.37 -13.97 26.89
CA ASP A 12 -21.04 -14.49 26.60
C ASP A 12 -20.79 -14.65 25.10
N GLU A 13 -21.80 -15.09 24.34
CA GLU A 13 -21.69 -15.16 22.87
C GLU A 13 -21.62 -13.78 22.24
N LYS A 14 -22.45 -12.82 22.68
CA LYS A 14 -22.38 -11.42 22.24
C LYS A 14 -20.98 -10.86 22.48
N CYS A 15 -20.48 -10.94 23.70
CA CYS A 15 -19.16 -10.45 24.05
C CYS A 15 -18.03 -11.20 23.30
N SER A 16 -18.16 -12.50 23.06
CA SER A 16 -17.19 -13.26 22.25
C SER A 16 -17.12 -12.74 20.81
N LEU A 17 -18.26 -12.35 20.22
CA LEU A 17 -18.34 -11.81 18.86
C LEU A 17 -17.81 -10.37 18.73
N THR A 18 -17.63 -9.63 19.86
CA THR A 18 -16.99 -8.30 19.84
C THR A 18 -15.45 -8.37 19.75
N ALA A 19 -14.89 -9.56 19.59
CA ALA A 19 -13.44 -9.73 19.50
C ALA A 19 -13.05 -10.82 18.50
N GLY A 20 -11.87 -10.70 17.91
CA GLY A 20 -11.31 -11.71 17.05
C GLY A 20 -11.09 -13.05 17.76
N ALA A 21 -11.29 -14.17 17.05
CA ALA A 21 -10.89 -15.50 17.51
C ALA A 21 -9.42 -15.79 17.14
N SER A 22 -8.94 -15.17 16.07
CA SER A 22 -7.57 -15.31 15.57
C SER A 22 -7.15 -14.03 14.84
N LEU A 23 -6.04 -14.08 14.11
CA LEU A 23 -5.53 -12.93 13.36
C LEU A 23 -6.54 -12.39 12.32
N TRP A 24 -7.32 -13.30 11.67
CA TRP A 24 -8.17 -12.95 10.53
C TRP A 24 -9.63 -13.39 10.67
N TYR A 25 -10.00 -14.04 11.76
CA TYR A 25 -11.33 -14.61 11.91
C TYR A 25 -12.02 -14.17 13.20
N LEU A 26 -13.31 -13.86 13.10
CA LEU A 26 -14.20 -13.79 14.23
C LEU A 26 -14.72 -15.19 14.56
N PRO A 27 -15.10 -15.45 15.82
CA PRO A 27 -15.59 -16.76 16.21
C PRO A 27 -16.96 -17.08 15.57
N PRO A 28 -17.25 -18.35 15.26
CA PRO A 28 -18.60 -18.77 14.90
C PRO A 28 -19.49 -18.91 16.14
N VAL A 29 -20.81 -18.93 15.96
CA VAL A 29 -21.77 -19.38 16.99
C VAL A 29 -22.53 -20.60 16.45
N PRO A 30 -21.97 -21.82 16.59
CA PRO A 30 -22.51 -23.02 15.97
C PRO A 30 -23.94 -23.33 16.38
N ARG A 31 -24.33 -23.03 17.61
CA ARG A 31 -25.71 -23.25 18.15
C ARG A 31 -26.76 -22.47 17.34
N LEU A 32 -26.40 -21.30 16.82
CA LEU A 32 -27.30 -20.49 16.00
C LEU A 32 -27.00 -20.61 14.50
N GLY A 33 -26.01 -21.42 14.12
CA GLY A 33 -25.56 -21.58 12.75
C GLY A 33 -24.80 -20.39 12.19
N LEU A 34 -24.39 -19.42 13.04
CA LEU A 34 -23.58 -18.29 12.61
C LEU A 34 -22.16 -18.76 12.22
N PRO A 35 -21.75 -18.56 10.96
CA PRO A 35 -20.43 -18.95 10.49
C PRO A 35 -19.37 -17.95 10.99
N PRO A 36 -18.06 -18.30 10.91
CA PRO A 36 -16.99 -17.34 11.17
C PRO A 36 -16.98 -16.26 10.09
N LEU A 37 -16.66 -15.02 10.48
CA LEU A 37 -16.40 -13.95 9.54
C LEU A 37 -14.88 -13.83 9.33
N LYS A 38 -14.45 -13.75 8.06
CA LYS A 38 -13.04 -13.60 7.69
C LYS A 38 -12.75 -12.18 7.19
N VAL A 39 -11.69 -11.58 7.71
CA VAL A 39 -11.13 -10.31 7.24
C VAL A 39 -9.76 -10.55 6.60
N SER A 40 -9.27 -9.64 5.77
CA SER A 40 -7.91 -9.70 5.22
C SER A 40 -7.39 -8.33 4.85
N ASP A 41 -6.10 -8.12 5.05
CA ASP A 41 -5.39 -7.00 4.42
C ASP A 41 -5.50 -7.05 2.90
N GLY A 42 -5.42 -5.87 2.27
CA GLY A 42 -5.49 -5.87 0.83
C GLY A 42 -5.72 -4.57 0.08
N PRO A 43 -5.28 -3.37 0.51
CA PRO A 43 -5.49 -2.16 -0.29
C PRO A 43 -4.81 -2.23 -1.67
N SER A 44 -3.70 -2.99 -1.79
CA SER A 44 -2.96 -3.20 -3.06
C SER A 44 -2.97 -4.66 -3.52
N GLY A 45 -4.03 -5.41 -3.18
CA GLY A 45 -4.20 -6.84 -3.46
C GLY A 45 -4.52 -7.65 -2.20
N VAL A 46 -5.34 -8.67 -2.31
CA VAL A 46 -5.86 -9.43 -1.15
C VAL A 46 -4.85 -10.45 -0.66
N ARG A 47 -4.36 -10.28 0.57
CA ARG A 47 -3.31 -11.15 1.12
C ARG A 47 -3.80 -12.56 1.46
N GLY A 48 -4.96 -12.68 2.11
CA GLY A 48 -5.43 -13.93 2.69
C GLY A 48 -4.85 -14.23 4.08
N ASP A 49 -4.73 -15.51 4.43
CA ASP A 49 -4.48 -15.99 5.81
C ASP A 49 -3.04 -15.80 6.30
N SER A 50 -2.05 -15.63 5.43
CA SER A 50 -0.64 -15.63 5.83
C SER A 50 0.22 -14.59 5.12
N PHE A 51 1.19 -14.06 5.85
CA PHE A 51 2.26 -13.23 5.28
C PHE A 51 3.19 -14.09 4.43
N GLY A 52 3.29 -13.79 3.12
CA GLY A 52 4.06 -14.58 2.16
C GLY A 52 3.39 -15.90 1.76
N GLY A 53 2.09 -16.05 2.04
CA GLY A 53 1.30 -17.22 1.73
C GLY A 53 1.00 -17.39 0.24
N ARG A 54 -0.27 -17.70 -0.05
CA ARG A 54 -0.75 -17.94 -1.43
C ARG A 54 -0.61 -16.69 -2.28
N ARG A 55 -0.31 -16.91 -3.55
CA ARG A 55 -0.21 -15.82 -4.55
C ARG A 55 -1.55 -15.12 -4.73
N SER A 56 -1.49 -13.83 -4.98
CA SER A 56 -2.62 -12.97 -5.28
C SER A 56 -2.21 -11.92 -6.30
N LEU A 57 -3.16 -11.37 -7.02
CA LEU A 57 -2.89 -10.27 -7.95
C LEU A 57 -2.35 -9.06 -7.17
N SER A 58 -1.08 -8.69 -7.43
CA SER A 58 -0.49 -7.47 -6.91
C SER A 58 -0.92 -6.29 -7.76
N LEU A 59 -1.70 -5.39 -7.16
CA LEU A 59 -2.27 -4.21 -7.78
C LEU A 59 -1.40 -2.97 -7.53
N PRO A 60 -1.57 -1.89 -8.33
CA PRO A 60 -0.95 -0.61 -8.05
C PRO A 60 -1.29 -0.10 -6.65
N CYS A 61 -0.32 0.54 -6.01
CA CYS A 61 -0.47 1.11 -4.67
C CYS A 61 -1.41 2.33 -4.65
N GLY A 62 -1.75 2.82 -3.46
CA GLY A 62 -2.67 3.95 -3.27
C GLY A 62 -2.28 5.19 -4.08
N THR A 63 -1.01 5.62 -4.02
CA THR A 63 -0.53 6.79 -4.80
C THR A 63 -0.62 6.57 -6.32
N ALA A 64 -0.37 5.34 -6.81
CA ALA A 64 -0.57 5.01 -8.22
C ALA A 64 -2.06 5.08 -8.62
N VAL A 65 -2.95 4.60 -7.75
CA VAL A 65 -4.41 4.71 -7.94
C VAL A 65 -4.84 6.18 -7.89
N GLY A 66 -4.35 6.96 -6.94
CA GLY A 66 -4.57 8.39 -6.83
C GLY A 66 -4.16 9.17 -8.09
N SER A 67 -3.00 8.78 -8.66
CA SER A 67 -2.47 9.37 -9.90
C SER A 67 -3.34 9.15 -11.12
N THR A 68 -4.27 8.19 -11.10
CA THR A 68 -5.18 7.97 -12.22
C THR A 68 -6.14 9.11 -12.44
N TRP A 69 -6.58 9.82 -11.39
CA TRP A 69 -7.66 10.82 -11.43
C TRP A 69 -8.91 10.31 -12.17
N ASP A 70 -9.20 9.02 -12.02
CA ASP A 70 -10.19 8.30 -12.82
C ASP A 70 -11.09 7.45 -11.90
N ALA A 71 -12.23 8.02 -11.51
CA ALA A 71 -13.16 7.39 -10.58
C ALA A 71 -13.76 6.08 -11.15
N ASP A 72 -14.04 6.04 -12.46
CA ASP A 72 -14.62 4.85 -13.12
C ASP A 72 -13.61 3.69 -13.15
N LEU A 73 -12.35 4.00 -13.44
CA LEU A 73 -11.28 3.00 -13.43
C LEU A 73 -11.03 2.45 -12.02
N VAL A 74 -11.09 3.33 -11.00
CA VAL A 74 -10.96 2.92 -9.59
C VAL A 74 -12.15 2.05 -9.15
N GLY A 75 -13.36 2.33 -9.63
CA GLY A 75 -14.52 1.44 -9.44
C GLY A 75 -14.28 0.03 -9.98
N ARG A 76 -13.77 -0.09 -11.22
CA ARG A 76 -13.39 -1.39 -11.80
C ARG A 76 -12.25 -2.09 -11.04
N LEU A 77 -11.30 -1.34 -10.50
CA LEU A 77 -10.28 -1.89 -9.60
C LEU A 77 -10.92 -2.49 -8.34
N GLY A 78 -11.93 -1.81 -7.77
CA GLY A 78 -12.72 -2.32 -6.64
C GLY A 78 -13.41 -3.66 -6.96
N GLU A 79 -13.97 -3.81 -8.15
CA GLU A 79 -14.56 -5.09 -8.61
C GLU A 79 -13.51 -6.22 -8.68
N VAL A 80 -12.29 -5.91 -9.16
CA VAL A 80 -11.17 -6.86 -9.17
C VAL A 80 -10.79 -7.29 -7.76
N LEU A 81 -10.68 -6.34 -6.82
CA LEU A 81 -10.39 -6.62 -5.42
C LEU A 81 -11.46 -7.52 -4.77
N ALA A 82 -12.73 -7.27 -5.06
CA ALA A 82 -13.81 -8.11 -4.55
C ALA A 82 -13.73 -9.55 -5.09
N ALA A 83 -13.36 -9.72 -6.37
CA ALA A 83 -13.17 -11.05 -6.96
C ALA A 83 -11.98 -11.79 -6.31
N GLU A 84 -10.84 -11.09 -6.08
CA GLU A 84 -9.69 -11.63 -5.34
C GLU A 84 -10.08 -12.01 -3.90
N ALA A 85 -10.82 -11.14 -3.19
CA ALA A 85 -11.31 -11.41 -1.84
C ALA A 85 -12.16 -12.68 -1.78
N LYS A 86 -13.10 -12.85 -2.70
CA LYS A 86 -13.93 -14.06 -2.81
C LYS A 86 -13.11 -15.31 -3.11
N SER A 87 -12.08 -15.23 -3.94
CA SER A 87 -11.19 -16.36 -4.22
C SER A 87 -10.49 -16.86 -2.96
N LYS A 88 -10.29 -15.99 -1.97
CA LYS A 88 -9.67 -16.29 -0.67
C LYS A 88 -10.67 -16.46 0.46
N GLY A 89 -11.98 -16.47 0.17
CA GLY A 89 -13.03 -16.59 1.18
C GLY A 89 -13.09 -15.43 2.16
N VAL A 90 -12.62 -14.25 1.76
CA VAL A 90 -12.61 -13.02 2.56
C VAL A 90 -13.95 -12.31 2.45
N HIS A 91 -14.51 -11.90 3.58
CA HIS A 91 -15.76 -11.18 3.68
C HIS A 91 -15.56 -9.66 3.84
N VAL A 92 -14.47 -9.26 4.52
CA VAL A 92 -14.12 -7.86 4.75
C VAL A 92 -12.69 -7.60 4.27
N LEU A 93 -12.56 -6.69 3.32
CA LEU A 93 -11.28 -6.17 2.84
C LEU A 93 -10.86 -4.96 3.70
N LEU A 94 -9.68 -5.02 4.32
CA LEU A 94 -9.13 -3.95 5.15
C LEU A 94 -8.48 -2.86 4.26
N GLY A 95 -9.33 -2.03 3.69
CA GLY A 95 -8.98 -0.95 2.77
C GLY A 95 -10.23 -0.24 2.24
N PRO A 96 -10.04 0.88 1.52
CA PRO A 96 -8.77 1.57 1.23
C PRO A 96 -8.18 2.32 2.44
N THR A 97 -6.86 2.65 2.33
CA THR A 97 -6.19 3.59 3.25
C THR A 97 -6.42 5.01 2.72
N VAL A 98 -7.03 5.88 3.55
CA VAL A 98 -7.47 7.22 3.12
C VAL A 98 -6.90 8.36 3.98
N CYS A 99 -5.93 8.07 4.86
CA CYS A 99 -5.22 9.09 5.61
C CYS A 99 -4.52 10.06 4.64
N ILE A 100 -4.64 11.36 4.93
CA ILE A 100 -4.00 12.41 4.14
C ILE A 100 -2.54 12.53 4.56
N PRO A 101 -1.55 12.31 3.66
CA PRO A 101 -0.14 12.41 4.01
C PRO A 101 0.27 13.87 4.27
N ARG A 102 0.76 14.16 5.46
CA ARG A 102 1.27 15.49 5.87
C ARG A 102 2.72 15.70 5.47
N THR A 103 3.47 14.61 5.43
CA THR A 103 4.89 14.57 5.10
C THR A 103 5.18 13.52 4.04
N PRO A 104 6.11 13.78 3.09
CA PRO A 104 6.53 12.76 2.13
C PRO A 104 7.42 11.67 2.75
N LEU A 105 7.81 11.79 4.02
CA LEU A 105 8.69 10.84 4.72
C LEU A 105 7.94 9.65 5.32
N ALA A 106 6.62 9.76 5.51
CA ALA A 106 5.84 8.72 6.18
C ALA A 106 5.91 7.39 5.42
N GLY A 107 6.19 6.32 6.17
CA GLY A 107 6.47 4.99 5.59
C GLY A 107 5.31 4.37 4.84
N ARG A 108 4.07 4.79 5.13
CA ARG A 108 2.83 4.32 4.47
C ARG A 108 2.23 5.34 3.49
N THR A 109 2.94 6.40 3.13
CA THR A 109 2.45 7.37 2.13
C THR A 109 2.02 6.69 0.83
N PHE A 110 2.71 5.64 0.40
CA PHE A 110 2.37 4.88 -0.81
C PHE A 110 0.98 4.21 -0.76
N GLU A 111 0.40 3.98 0.43
CA GLU A 111 -0.95 3.44 0.58
C GLU A 111 -2.04 4.50 0.44
N SER A 112 -1.70 5.78 0.66
CA SER A 112 -2.62 6.91 0.57
C SER A 112 -2.92 7.26 -0.88
N LEU A 113 -4.15 7.70 -1.15
CA LEU A 113 -4.57 8.06 -2.51
C LEU A 113 -4.01 9.42 -2.94
N SER A 114 -4.07 10.43 -2.06
CA SER A 114 -3.65 11.79 -2.38
C SER A 114 -3.40 12.64 -1.13
N GLU A 115 -2.65 13.74 -1.29
CA GLU A 115 -2.55 14.83 -0.30
C GLU A 115 -3.79 15.74 -0.30
N ASP A 116 -4.66 15.62 -1.33
CA ASP A 116 -5.88 16.41 -1.42
C ASP A 116 -7.09 15.62 -0.91
N PRO A 117 -7.87 16.19 0.04
CA PRO A 117 -9.04 15.53 0.62
C PRO A 117 -10.14 15.20 -0.39
N LEU A 118 -10.42 16.09 -1.37
CA LEU A 118 -11.47 15.87 -2.36
C LEU A 118 -11.10 14.76 -3.34
N LEU A 119 -9.87 14.76 -3.86
CA LEU A 119 -9.40 13.69 -4.74
C LEU A 119 -9.46 12.35 -4.02
N THR A 120 -8.96 12.29 -2.78
CA THR A 120 -9.04 11.10 -1.93
C THR A 120 -10.49 10.66 -1.73
N ALA A 121 -11.40 11.57 -1.41
CA ALA A 121 -12.83 11.29 -1.20
C ALA A 121 -13.48 10.69 -2.45
N ARG A 122 -13.34 11.33 -3.61
CA ARG A 122 -13.95 10.87 -4.87
C ARG A 122 -13.48 9.46 -5.27
N LEU A 123 -12.18 9.20 -5.16
CA LEU A 123 -11.64 7.88 -5.47
C LEU A 123 -12.02 6.84 -4.43
N THR A 124 -12.10 7.21 -3.15
CA THR A 124 -12.60 6.34 -2.07
C THR A 124 -14.04 5.89 -2.32
N VAL A 125 -14.93 6.82 -2.71
CA VAL A 125 -16.32 6.47 -3.04
C VAL A 125 -16.38 5.41 -4.14
N SER A 126 -15.62 5.60 -5.20
CA SER A 126 -15.59 4.64 -6.32
C SER A 126 -15.00 3.29 -5.92
N TYR A 127 -13.91 3.30 -5.16
CA TYR A 127 -13.28 2.08 -4.65
C TYR A 127 -14.26 1.26 -3.79
N VAL A 128 -14.87 1.90 -2.79
CA VAL A 128 -15.83 1.26 -1.87
C VAL A 128 -17.04 0.71 -2.63
N THR A 129 -17.61 1.53 -3.52
CA THR A 129 -18.76 1.11 -4.34
C THR A 129 -18.43 -0.10 -5.21
N GLY A 130 -17.26 -0.09 -5.86
CA GLY A 130 -16.79 -1.21 -6.68
C GLY A 130 -16.65 -2.51 -5.89
N VAL A 131 -16.01 -2.47 -4.72
CA VAL A 131 -15.83 -3.64 -3.85
C VAL A 131 -17.18 -4.14 -3.31
N GLN A 132 -17.99 -3.24 -2.73
CA GLN A 132 -19.25 -3.60 -2.05
C GLN A 132 -20.33 -4.05 -3.02
N SER A 133 -20.33 -3.61 -4.29
CA SER A 133 -21.27 -4.08 -5.32
C SER A 133 -21.19 -5.59 -5.55
N HIS A 134 -20.11 -6.23 -5.13
CA HIS A 134 -19.90 -7.67 -5.22
C HIS A 134 -20.09 -8.40 -3.87
N GLY A 135 -20.63 -7.74 -2.84
CA GLY A 135 -20.91 -8.36 -1.53
C GLY A 135 -19.64 -8.68 -0.71
N VAL A 136 -18.61 -7.90 -0.87
CA VAL A 136 -17.43 -7.88 0.01
C VAL A 136 -17.42 -6.52 0.70
N ALA A 137 -17.26 -6.49 2.03
CA ALA A 137 -17.21 -5.22 2.76
C ALA A 137 -15.85 -4.56 2.57
N CYS A 138 -15.83 -3.23 2.43
CA CYS A 138 -14.67 -2.40 2.70
C CYS A 138 -14.61 -2.05 4.19
N CYS A 139 -13.38 -1.99 4.72
CA CYS A 139 -13.08 -1.37 6.00
C CYS A 139 -12.14 -0.19 5.74
N VAL A 140 -12.68 1.01 5.61
CA VAL A 140 -11.91 2.23 5.32
C VAL A 140 -11.07 2.60 6.53
N LYS A 141 -9.79 2.97 6.32
CA LYS A 141 -8.81 3.12 7.38
C LYS A 141 -7.80 4.25 7.13
N HIS A 142 -7.16 4.80 8.18
CA HIS A 142 -7.33 4.56 9.61
C HIS A 142 -7.98 5.79 10.23
N PHE A 143 -9.09 5.66 10.95
CA PHE A 143 -9.90 6.76 11.49
C PHE A 143 -9.38 7.14 12.90
N ALA A 144 -8.60 8.25 13.08
CA ALA A 144 -8.12 9.21 12.13
C ALA A 144 -6.68 9.63 12.45
N CYS A 145 -6.03 10.37 11.53
CA CYS A 145 -4.71 10.99 11.77
C CYS A 145 -3.55 10.00 11.97
N ASN A 146 -3.60 8.82 11.34
CA ASN A 146 -2.46 7.90 11.29
C ASN A 146 -1.65 8.14 10.00
N ASP A 147 -0.90 9.24 9.97
CA ASP A 147 -0.16 9.73 8.80
C ASP A 147 1.37 9.70 8.98
N GLN A 148 1.87 9.04 10.02
CA GLN A 148 3.28 8.72 10.27
C GLN A 148 3.42 7.39 11.00
N GLU A 149 4.61 6.76 10.89
CA GLU A 149 4.90 5.49 11.55
C GLU A 149 5.69 5.67 12.87
N HIS A 150 6.32 6.84 13.05
CA HIS A 150 7.04 7.16 14.27
C HIS A 150 6.09 7.18 15.47
N GLU A 151 6.36 6.31 16.47
CA GLU A 151 5.56 6.16 17.69
C GLU A 151 4.05 5.94 17.43
N ARG A 152 3.64 5.45 16.28
CA ARG A 152 2.22 5.36 15.86
C ARG A 152 1.30 4.70 16.90
N MET A 153 1.83 3.76 17.71
CA MET A 153 1.06 3.06 18.76
C MET A 153 0.77 3.92 20.00
N SER A 154 1.36 5.12 20.12
CA SER A 154 1.32 5.90 21.36
C SER A 154 1.31 7.42 21.16
N ILE A 155 1.68 7.92 19.96
CA ILE A 155 1.75 9.36 19.71
C ILE A 155 0.36 9.99 19.74
N SER A 156 0.29 11.25 20.19
CA SER A 156 -0.93 12.06 20.14
C SER A 156 -0.83 13.09 19.02
N ALA A 157 -1.74 13.01 18.04
CA ALA A 157 -1.96 14.05 17.04
C ALA A 157 -2.72 15.20 17.71
N GLU A 158 -2.05 16.34 17.89
CA GLU A 158 -2.65 17.59 18.41
C GLU A 158 -3.14 18.40 17.20
N VAL A 159 -4.44 18.35 16.92
CA VAL A 159 -5.06 18.92 15.73
C VAL A 159 -6.30 19.72 16.09
N ASP A 160 -6.44 20.93 15.52
CA ASP A 160 -7.65 21.71 15.71
C ASP A 160 -8.86 21.14 14.94
N GLU A 161 -10.06 21.39 15.45
CA GLU A 161 -11.31 20.87 14.91
C GLU A 161 -11.54 21.25 13.44
N ASP A 162 -11.21 22.49 13.06
CA ASP A 162 -11.40 22.96 11.69
C ASP A 162 -10.49 22.19 10.72
N THR A 163 -9.23 21.98 11.09
CA THR A 163 -8.27 21.18 10.33
C THR A 163 -8.69 19.72 10.26
N LEU A 164 -9.07 19.13 11.38
CA LEU A 164 -9.54 17.74 11.45
C LEU A 164 -10.69 17.51 10.46
N ARG A 165 -11.69 18.37 10.48
CA ARG A 165 -12.90 18.28 9.63
C ARG A 165 -12.63 18.62 8.17
N ALA A 166 -11.85 19.67 7.89
CA ALA A 166 -11.64 20.13 6.52
C ALA A 166 -10.61 19.31 5.72
N VAL A 167 -9.79 18.49 6.41
CA VAL A 167 -8.71 17.73 5.79
C VAL A 167 -8.84 16.23 6.08
N HIS A 168 -8.74 15.85 7.35
CA HIS A 168 -8.54 14.44 7.72
C HIS A 168 -9.83 13.61 7.74
N LEU A 169 -10.98 14.21 8.00
CA LEU A 169 -12.27 13.52 8.04
C LEU A 169 -13.00 13.47 6.71
N VAL A 170 -12.68 14.35 5.75
CA VAL A 170 -13.38 14.44 4.45
C VAL A 170 -13.48 13.10 3.69
N PRO A 171 -12.41 12.30 3.55
CA PRO A 171 -12.50 11.02 2.86
C PRO A 171 -13.39 10.00 3.59
N PHE A 172 -13.41 10.02 4.92
CA PHE A 172 -14.25 9.14 5.72
C PHE A 172 -15.71 9.55 5.64
N GLU A 173 -16.02 10.85 5.70
CA GLU A 173 -17.38 11.37 5.52
C GLU A 173 -17.94 10.95 4.16
N ALA A 174 -17.18 11.10 3.09
CA ALA A 174 -17.57 10.67 1.75
C ALA A 174 -17.79 9.14 1.68
N ALA A 175 -16.93 8.34 2.32
CA ALA A 175 -17.11 6.89 2.40
C ALA A 175 -18.40 6.49 3.11
N VAL A 176 -18.77 7.20 4.18
CA VAL A 176 -20.01 6.95 4.93
C VAL A 176 -21.24 7.45 4.16
N ARG A 177 -21.27 8.74 3.83
CA ARG A 177 -22.47 9.40 3.31
C ARG A 177 -22.76 9.12 1.84
N GLU A 178 -21.70 8.93 1.02
CA GLU A 178 -21.87 8.78 -0.43
C GLU A 178 -21.71 7.32 -0.89
N ALA A 179 -20.74 6.57 -0.30
CA ALA A 179 -20.52 5.18 -0.68
C ALA A 179 -21.27 4.17 0.22
N GLY A 180 -21.79 4.59 1.38
CA GLY A 180 -22.44 3.70 2.33
C GLY A 180 -21.51 2.57 2.78
N VAL A 181 -20.29 2.90 3.21
CA VAL A 181 -19.30 1.93 3.65
C VAL A 181 -19.81 1.08 4.81
N TRP A 182 -19.47 -0.22 4.84
CA TRP A 182 -20.00 -1.15 5.85
C TRP A 182 -19.12 -1.32 7.07
N ALA A 183 -17.85 -0.89 7.02
CA ALA A 183 -16.96 -0.92 8.16
C ALA A 183 -15.90 0.19 8.10
N LEU A 184 -15.45 0.63 9.27
CA LEU A 184 -14.33 1.55 9.46
C LEU A 184 -13.35 0.95 10.48
N MET A 185 -12.05 1.32 10.35
CA MET A 185 -11.01 0.92 11.30
C MET A 185 -10.47 2.15 12.00
N THR A 186 -10.45 2.13 13.35
CA THR A 186 -9.84 3.19 14.14
C THR A 186 -8.31 3.17 14.00
N ALA A 187 -7.69 4.35 14.09
CA ALA A 187 -6.24 4.47 14.06
C ALA A 187 -5.58 4.01 15.38
N TYR A 188 -4.29 3.75 15.32
CA TYR A 188 -3.49 3.40 16.52
C TYR A 188 -3.26 4.57 17.45
N ASN A 189 -3.02 5.75 16.89
CA ASN A 189 -2.60 6.95 17.58
C ASN A 189 -3.71 7.52 18.46
N ARG A 190 -3.33 8.50 19.26
CA ARG A 190 -4.28 9.37 19.93
C ARG A 190 -4.59 10.59 19.07
N VAL A 191 -5.77 11.14 19.26
CA VAL A 191 -6.16 12.48 18.83
C VAL A 191 -6.47 13.28 20.10
N ASP A 192 -5.77 14.41 20.27
CA ASP A 192 -5.89 15.27 21.46
C ASP A 192 -5.82 14.49 22.79
N GLY A 193 -4.89 13.55 22.87
CA GLY A 193 -4.57 12.77 24.07
C GLY A 193 -5.37 11.49 24.27
N ILE A 194 -6.43 11.23 23.49
CA ILE A 194 -7.31 10.05 23.63
C ILE A 194 -7.07 9.11 22.42
N TYR A 195 -6.91 7.81 22.68
CA TYR A 195 -6.77 6.81 21.63
C TYR A 195 -7.99 6.78 20.70
N CYS A 196 -7.78 6.67 19.39
CA CYS A 196 -8.89 6.70 18.41
C CYS A 196 -9.96 5.62 18.67
N GLY A 197 -9.58 4.45 19.18
CA GLY A 197 -10.53 3.40 19.57
C GLY A 197 -11.30 3.67 20.87
N GLU A 198 -10.95 4.74 21.60
CA GLU A 198 -11.57 5.17 22.86
C GLU A 198 -12.09 6.61 22.79
N GLN A 199 -12.15 7.21 21.59
CA GLN A 199 -12.49 8.60 21.38
C GLN A 199 -14.00 8.76 21.10
N PRO A 200 -14.82 9.13 22.13
CA PRO A 200 -16.27 9.21 21.95
C PRO A 200 -16.69 10.32 21.00
N ASP A 201 -15.96 11.45 20.97
CA ASP A 201 -16.30 12.56 20.06
C ASP A 201 -16.15 12.15 18.60
N LEU A 202 -15.19 11.28 18.26
CA LEU A 202 -15.01 10.77 16.93
C LEU A 202 -16.01 9.65 16.60
N ILE A 203 -16.17 8.65 17.47
CA ILE A 203 -16.99 7.48 17.15
C ILE A 203 -18.47 7.78 17.35
N GLU A 204 -18.87 8.18 18.56
CA GLU A 204 -20.29 8.48 18.83
C GLU A 204 -20.69 9.83 18.23
N GLY A 205 -19.89 10.90 18.48
CA GLY A 205 -20.23 12.25 18.01
C GLY A 205 -20.22 12.36 16.49
N VAL A 206 -19.08 12.09 15.86
CA VAL A 206 -18.94 12.30 14.40
C VAL A 206 -19.55 11.16 13.60
N LEU A 207 -19.15 9.89 13.85
CA LEU A 207 -19.64 8.79 13.01
C LEU A 207 -21.12 8.50 13.24
N ARG A 208 -21.57 8.36 14.52
CA ARG A 208 -22.94 7.93 14.81
C ARG A 208 -23.92 9.10 14.72
N ASP A 209 -23.70 10.17 15.51
CA ASP A 209 -24.68 11.25 15.66
C ASP A 209 -24.71 12.19 14.45
N GLU A 210 -23.53 12.57 13.88
CA GLU A 210 -23.51 13.53 12.78
C GLU A 210 -23.66 12.86 11.40
N TRP A 211 -23.02 11.68 11.19
CA TRP A 211 -23.00 11.03 9.86
C TRP A 211 -23.99 9.87 9.72
N ASP A 212 -24.74 9.52 10.77
CA ASP A 212 -25.71 8.41 10.79
C ASP A 212 -25.06 7.06 10.37
N PHE A 213 -23.80 6.82 10.73
CA PHE A 213 -23.10 5.60 10.38
C PHE A 213 -23.63 4.41 11.18
N ASP A 214 -24.22 3.42 10.52
CA ASP A 214 -24.75 2.18 11.10
C ASP A 214 -23.83 0.96 10.87
N GLY A 215 -22.65 1.16 10.24
CA GLY A 215 -21.68 0.11 9.98
C GLY A 215 -20.81 -0.23 11.19
N LEU A 216 -19.96 -1.24 11.02
CA LEU A 216 -19.06 -1.76 12.06
C LEU A 216 -17.82 -0.86 12.24
N VAL A 217 -17.50 -0.49 13.47
CA VAL A 217 -16.23 0.15 13.84
C VAL A 217 -15.31 -0.89 14.49
N MET A 218 -14.18 -1.21 13.84
CA MET A 218 -13.17 -2.14 14.40
C MET A 218 -11.91 -1.39 14.79
N SER A 219 -11.15 -1.95 15.75
CA SER A 219 -9.81 -1.48 16.05
C SER A 219 -8.83 -1.88 14.95
N ASP A 220 -7.75 -1.13 14.77
CA ASP A 220 -6.54 -1.67 14.16
C ASP A 220 -5.95 -2.77 15.07
N TRP A 221 -5.03 -3.59 14.52
CA TRP A 221 -4.49 -4.78 15.20
C TRP A 221 -3.74 -4.39 16.48
N TYR A 222 -4.25 -4.85 17.64
CA TYR A 222 -3.77 -4.47 18.97
C TYR A 222 -3.96 -2.98 19.33
N GLY A 223 -4.85 -2.26 18.62
CA GLY A 223 -5.15 -0.84 18.83
C GLY A 223 -6.23 -0.56 19.88
N THR A 224 -6.72 -1.58 20.59
CA THR A 224 -7.61 -1.43 21.76
C THR A 224 -6.78 -1.36 23.02
N HIS A 225 -7.06 -0.40 23.93
CA HIS A 225 -6.24 -0.16 25.14
C HIS A 225 -7.02 -0.28 26.44
N SER A 226 -8.37 -0.38 26.38
CA SER A 226 -9.22 -0.56 27.56
C SER A 226 -10.48 -1.37 27.23
N THR A 227 -11.16 -1.87 28.29
CA THR A 227 -12.45 -2.58 28.15
C THR A 227 -13.63 -1.60 28.21
N ILE A 228 -13.67 -0.78 29.25
CA ILE A 228 -14.85 0.03 29.59
C ILE A 228 -14.91 1.28 28.69
N GLU A 229 -13.79 2.00 28.60
CA GLU A 229 -13.69 3.24 27.83
C GLU A 229 -13.92 2.96 26.35
N ALA A 230 -13.23 1.97 25.78
CA ALA A 230 -13.41 1.57 24.38
C ALA A 230 -14.85 1.11 24.08
N ALA A 231 -15.45 0.32 24.99
CA ALA A 231 -16.82 -0.13 24.81
C ALA A 231 -17.82 1.04 24.82
N ARG A 232 -17.65 2.01 25.72
CA ARG A 232 -18.50 3.18 25.86
C ARG A 232 -18.29 4.22 24.76
N ALA A 233 -17.09 4.29 24.19
CA ALA A 233 -16.76 5.17 23.08
C ALA A 233 -17.32 4.70 21.73
N GLY A 234 -17.94 3.51 21.66
CA GLY A 234 -18.58 3.02 20.42
C GLY A 234 -17.73 2.05 19.60
N LEU A 235 -16.53 1.64 20.06
CA LEU A 235 -15.74 0.60 19.37
C LEU A 235 -16.51 -0.73 19.39
N ASP A 236 -16.83 -1.31 18.22
CA ASP A 236 -17.64 -2.53 18.12
C ASP A 236 -16.81 -3.80 18.21
N LEU A 237 -15.62 -3.81 17.62
CA LEU A 237 -14.81 -5.02 17.43
C LEU A 237 -13.35 -4.78 17.76
N GLU A 238 -12.82 -5.55 18.73
CA GLU A 238 -11.39 -5.65 19.00
C GLU A 238 -10.73 -6.64 18.05
N MET A 239 -9.65 -6.22 17.36
CA MET A 239 -8.81 -7.10 16.55
C MET A 239 -7.33 -7.01 16.99
N PRO A 240 -6.55 -8.08 16.82
CA PRO A 240 -6.94 -9.45 16.45
C PRO A 240 -7.31 -10.28 17.71
N GLY A 241 -7.73 -11.54 17.46
CA GLY A 241 -7.82 -12.54 18.54
C GLY A 241 -6.47 -13.24 18.84
N PRO A 242 -6.33 -13.81 20.06
CA PRO A 242 -7.31 -13.85 21.13
C PRO A 242 -7.50 -12.49 21.79
N PRO A 243 -8.71 -12.16 22.31
CA PRO A 243 -9.02 -10.86 22.89
C PRO A 243 -8.18 -10.56 24.12
N ALA A 244 -7.77 -9.30 24.24
CA ALA A 244 -7.09 -8.77 25.43
C ALA A 244 -8.05 -7.95 26.30
N TRP A 245 -8.96 -7.20 25.68
CA TRP A 245 -9.82 -6.22 26.35
C TRP A 245 -11.32 -6.54 26.27
N PHE A 246 -11.81 -7.02 25.11
CA PHE A 246 -13.20 -7.41 24.92
C PHE A 246 -13.43 -8.90 25.26
N GLY A 247 -14.39 -9.53 24.62
CA GLY A 247 -14.71 -10.93 24.92
C GLY A 247 -15.03 -11.17 26.39
N PRO A 248 -14.31 -12.05 27.12
CA PRO A 248 -14.58 -12.36 28.49
C PRO A 248 -14.48 -11.18 29.46
N SER A 249 -13.55 -10.22 29.19
CA SER A 249 -13.37 -9.02 30.02
C SER A 249 -14.58 -8.09 29.89
N LEU A 250 -15.13 -7.91 28.69
CA LEU A 250 -16.34 -7.13 28.47
C LEU A 250 -17.56 -7.79 29.12
N ALA A 251 -17.69 -9.14 29.04
CA ALA A 251 -18.76 -9.85 29.71
C ALA A 251 -18.71 -9.70 31.24
N ALA A 252 -17.50 -9.66 31.82
CA ALA A 252 -17.32 -9.37 33.24
C ALA A 252 -17.74 -7.93 33.58
N ALA A 253 -17.31 -6.94 32.79
CA ALA A 253 -17.65 -5.53 32.98
C ALA A 253 -19.17 -5.28 32.92
N VAL A 254 -19.90 -6.00 32.05
CA VAL A 254 -21.38 -5.94 32.00
C VAL A 254 -21.99 -6.55 33.26
N ARG A 255 -21.55 -7.72 33.71
CA ARG A 255 -22.07 -8.37 34.93
C ARG A 255 -21.81 -7.54 36.19
N GLU A 256 -20.72 -6.79 36.23
CA GLU A 256 -20.36 -5.90 37.29
C GLU A 256 -21.07 -4.54 37.23
N GLY A 257 -21.83 -4.29 36.15
CA GLY A 257 -22.57 -3.02 35.95
C GLY A 257 -21.70 -1.84 35.53
N HIS A 258 -20.48 -2.09 35.06
CA HIS A 258 -19.60 -1.06 34.53
C HIS A 258 -19.93 -0.70 33.09
N VAL A 259 -20.52 -1.61 32.31
CA VAL A 259 -21.04 -1.39 30.94
C VAL A 259 -22.47 -1.89 30.89
N ASP A 260 -23.37 -1.13 30.26
CA ASP A 260 -24.76 -1.58 30.07
C ASP A 260 -24.80 -2.65 28.97
N GLU A 261 -25.59 -3.71 29.13
CA GLU A 261 -25.77 -4.74 28.11
C GLU A 261 -26.28 -4.15 26.78
N ALA A 262 -27.06 -3.07 26.83
CA ALA A 262 -27.53 -2.36 25.65
C ALA A 262 -26.41 -1.86 24.75
N VAL A 263 -25.25 -1.50 25.33
CA VAL A 263 -24.02 -1.12 24.58
C VAL A 263 -23.49 -2.33 23.78
N VAL A 264 -23.52 -3.51 24.36
CA VAL A 264 -23.10 -4.75 23.67
C VAL A 264 -24.13 -5.13 22.60
N ASP A 265 -25.40 -4.93 22.87
CA ASP A 265 -26.47 -5.18 21.88
C ASP A 265 -26.34 -4.29 20.64
N GLU A 266 -25.91 -3.01 20.80
CA GLU A 266 -25.66 -2.10 19.70
C GLU A 266 -24.51 -2.60 18.81
N LYS A 267 -23.38 -2.95 19.42
CA LYS A 267 -22.22 -3.56 18.73
C LYS A 267 -22.63 -4.79 17.92
N MET A 268 -23.49 -5.62 18.50
CA MET A 268 -24.01 -6.81 17.81
C MET A 268 -24.92 -6.45 16.64
N ARG A 269 -25.72 -5.37 16.72
CA ARG A 269 -26.51 -4.93 15.56
C ARG A 269 -25.61 -4.55 14.40
N HIS A 270 -24.55 -3.78 14.61
CA HIS A 270 -23.58 -3.41 13.58
C HIS A 270 -22.91 -4.65 12.97
N LEU A 271 -22.44 -5.59 13.81
CA LEU A 271 -21.82 -6.82 13.32
C LEU A 271 -22.82 -7.71 12.52
N LEU A 272 -24.03 -7.92 13.02
CA LEU A 272 -25.02 -8.74 12.33
C LEU A 272 -25.50 -8.08 11.04
N LEU A 273 -25.53 -6.73 10.98
CA LEU A 273 -25.80 -5.97 9.76
C LEU A 273 -24.69 -6.21 8.73
N LEU A 274 -23.41 -6.08 9.13
CA LEU A 274 -22.26 -6.38 8.29
C LEU A 274 -22.33 -7.83 7.76
N MET A 275 -22.60 -8.80 8.65
CA MET A 275 -22.74 -10.22 8.25
C MET A 275 -23.89 -10.44 7.26
N THR A 276 -24.94 -9.62 7.33
CA THR A 276 -26.05 -9.65 6.36
C THR A 276 -25.60 -9.09 5.01
N HIS A 277 -24.90 -7.98 4.98
CA HIS A 277 -24.37 -7.37 3.75
C HIS A 277 -23.41 -8.29 2.99
N VAL A 278 -22.55 -9.01 3.71
CA VAL A 278 -21.59 -9.96 3.08
C VAL A 278 -22.21 -11.35 2.83
N GLY A 279 -23.52 -11.53 3.05
CA GLY A 279 -24.24 -12.75 2.71
C GLY A 279 -24.06 -13.93 3.67
N LEU A 280 -23.51 -13.70 4.87
CA LEU A 280 -23.40 -14.71 5.93
C LEU A 280 -24.74 -14.92 6.68
N ILE A 281 -25.64 -13.95 6.61
CA ILE A 281 -27.01 -14.00 7.12
C ILE A 281 -27.97 -13.66 5.97
N GLY A 282 -28.85 -14.61 5.65
CA GLY A 282 -29.90 -14.44 4.64
C GLY A 282 -31.26 -14.09 5.25
N ALA A 283 -32.30 -14.02 4.41
CA ALA A 283 -33.67 -13.70 4.83
C ALA A 283 -34.23 -14.70 5.85
N ASP A 284 -33.86 -15.97 5.74
CA ASP A 284 -34.33 -17.04 6.61
C ASP A 284 -33.41 -17.33 7.81
N GLY A 285 -32.25 -16.73 7.87
CA GLY A 285 -31.24 -16.91 8.93
C GLY A 285 -29.82 -17.09 8.41
N PRO A 286 -28.90 -17.56 9.28
CA PRO A 286 -27.52 -17.81 8.91
C PRO A 286 -27.39 -18.77 7.73
N VAL A 287 -26.48 -18.45 6.81
CA VAL A 287 -26.22 -19.27 5.61
C VAL A 287 -25.15 -20.31 5.95
N THR A 288 -25.53 -21.59 5.92
CA THR A 288 -24.61 -22.69 6.18
C THR A 288 -23.83 -23.07 4.91
N GLY A 289 -22.57 -23.44 5.05
CA GLY A 289 -21.72 -23.89 3.93
C GLY A 289 -20.95 -22.76 3.23
N THR A 290 -20.97 -21.55 3.76
CA THR A 290 -20.14 -20.40 3.30
C THR A 290 -18.68 -20.48 3.77
N GLY A 291 -18.32 -21.45 4.62
CA GLY A 291 -16.94 -21.80 4.91
C GLY A 291 -16.33 -22.42 3.65
N GLY A 292 -15.75 -21.57 2.80
CA GLY A 292 -15.29 -21.92 1.46
C GLY A 292 -14.27 -23.06 1.46
N ASP A 293 -14.04 -23.61 0.27
CA ASP A 293 -13.07 -24.68 -0.06
C ASP A 293 -11.58 -24.28 0.22
N GLY A 294 -11.35 -23.37 1.14
CA GLY A 294 -10.05 -22.77 1.42
C GLY A 294 -9.69 -21.65 0.43
N GLU A 295 -8.53 -21.05 0.64
CA GLU A 295 -8.02 -20.03 -0.28
C GLU A 295 -7.62 -20.65 -1.62
N ARG A 296 -7.98 -19.97 -2.72
CA ARG A 296 -7.56 -20.33 -4.08
C ARG A 296 -6.58 -19.29 -4.63
N GLU A 297 -5.66 -19.75 -5.46
CA GLU A 297 -4.82 -18.90 -6.29
C GLU A 297 -5.45 -18.83 -7.70
N GLU A 298 -5.83 -17.64 -8.12
CA GLU A 298 -6.50 -17.43 -9.41
C GLU A 298 -5.74 -16.37 -10.22
N ASP A 299 -4.88 -16.82 -11.14
CA ASP A 299 -4.19 -15.92 -12.09
C ASP A 299 -5.12 -15.62 -13.29
N ASP A 300 -6.01 -14.64 -13.14
CA ASP A 300 -7.01 -14.26 -14.13
C ASP A 300 -6.50 -13.18 -15.10
N PRO A 301 -6.44 -13.46 -16.42
CA PRO A 301 -5.98 -12.49 -17.43
C PRO A 301 -6.82 -11.21 -17.50
N GLY A 302 -8.14 -11.29 -17.24
CA GLY A 302 -9.03 -10.14 -17.27
C GLY A 302 -8.74 -9.19 -16.12
N ARG A 303 -8.54 -9.73 -14.90
CA ARG A 303 -8.16 -8.96 -13.72
C ARG A 303 -6.77 -8.31 -13.91
N ARG A 304 -5.81 -9.03 -14.50
CA ARG A 304 -4.49 -8.47 -14.85
C ARG A 304 -4.60 -7.34 -15.87
N ALA A 305 -5.50 -7.45 -16.84
CA ALA A 305 -5.70 -6.38 -17.82
C ALA A 305 -6.15 -5.08 -17.15
N VAL A 306 -7.05 -5.15 -16.15
CA VAL A 306 -7.45 -3.98 -15.35
C VAL A 306 -6.27 -3.46 -14.53
N ALA A 307 -5.51 -4.34 -13.86
CA ALA A 307 -4.32 -3.94 -13.11
C ALA A 307 -3.31 -3.19 -13.99
N ARG A 308 -3.08 -3.67 -15.22
CA ARG A 308 -2.20 -3.03 -16.20
C ARG A 308 -2.74 -1.69 -16.69
N GLU A 309 -4.06 -1.58 -16.90
CA GLU A 309 -4.71 -0.32 -17.24
C GLU A 309 -4.54 0.72 -16.15
N VAL A 310 -4.75 0.35 -14.86
CA VAL A 310 -4.53 1.22 -13.71
C VAL A 310 -3.06 1.63 -13.60
N ALA A 311 -2.12 0.69 -13.77
CA ALA A 311 -0.69 0.97 -13.75
C ALA A 311 -0.27 1.98 -14.83
N ALA A 312 -0.79 1.84 -16.04
CA ALA A 312 -0.51 2.76 -17.14
C ALA A 312 -1.18 4.13 -16.90
N ALA A 313 -2.46 4.15 -16.51
CA ALA A 313 -3.22 5.37 -16.25
C ALA A 313 -2.70 6.15 -15.03
N GLY A 314 -2.05 5.48 -14.07
CA GLY A 314 -1.40 6.07 -12.90
C GLY A 314 0.06 6.48 -13.12
N THR A 315 0.69 6.05 -14.23
CA THR A 315 2.06 6.46 -14.54
C THR A 315 2.09 7.93 -14.96
N VAL A 316 2.90 8.73 -14.26
CA VAL A 316 3.04 10.17 -14.50
C VAL A 316 4.28 10.43 -15.36
N LEU A 317 4.13 11.13 -16.46
CA LEU A 317 5.22 11.69 -17.25
C LEU A 317 5.49 13.11 -16.75
N LEU A 318 6.61 13.29 -16.02
CA LEU A 318 6.96 14.57 -15.41
C LEU A 318 7.62 15.55 -16.39
N THR A 319 8.57 15.04 -17.18
CA THR A 319 9.27 15.81 -18.23
C THR A 319 9.44 14.98 -19.48
N ASN A 320 9.46 15.61 -20.65
CA ASN A 320 9.73 14.97 -21.93
C ASN A 320 10.20 16.01 -22.96
N ASP A 321 11.43 15.92 -23.40
CA ASP A 321 12.00 16.78 -24.44
C ASP A 321 11.64 16.32 -25.89
N GLY A 322 10.72 15.39 -26.01
CA GLY A 322 10.33 14.73 -27.26
C GLY A 322 11.01 13.37 -27.45
N MET A 323 11.70 12.88 -26.42
CA MET A 323 12.35 11.57 -26.44
C MET A 323 11.35 10.41 -26.40
N LEU A 324 10.29 10.56 -25.63
CA LEU A 324 9.20 9.59 -25.53
C LEU A 324 8.00 10.04 -26.38
N PRO A 325 7.26 9.08 -26.98
CA PRO A 325 7.55 7.65 -27.02
C PRO A 325 8.72 7.31 -27.97
N LEU A 326 9.46 6.24 -27.65
CA LEU A 326 10.54 5.74 -28.49
C LEU A 326 10.00 5.33 -29.86
N ASP A 327 10.70 5.74 -30.91
CA ASP A 327 10.45 5.25 -32.27
C ASP A 327 11.29 3.99 -32.54
N PRO A 328 10.69 2.79 -32.61
CA PRO A 328 11.43 1.55 -32.86
C PRO A 328 12.23 1.55 -34.15
N GLY A 329 11.85 2.39 -35.12
CA GLY A 329 12.57 2.55 -36.38
C GLY A 329 13.85 3.38 -36.33
N ARG A 330 14.08 4.06 -35.19
CA ARG A 330 15.23 4.95 -34.96
C ARG A 330 16.16 4.50 -33.84
N VAL A 331 15.83 3.40 -33.17
CA VAL A 331 16.58 2.85 -32.04
C VAL A 331 17.00 1.43 -32.36
N SER A 332 18.29 1.13 -32.24
CA SER A 332 18.84 -0.21 -32.46
C SER A 332 19.30 -0.89 -31.16
N SER A 333 19.50 -0.09 -30.10
CA SER A 333 19.93 -0.59 -28.80
C SER A 333 19.38 0.23 -27.63
N VAL A 334 18.94 -0.45 -26.58
CA VAL A 334 18.48 0.12 -25.31
C VAL A 334 19.24 -0.53 -24.15
N ALA A 335 19.87 0.28 -23.32
CA ALA A 335 20.44 -0.16 -22.05
C ALA A 335 19.44 0.12 -20.93
N VAL A 336 18.91 -0.91 -20.30
CA VAL A 336 18.09 -0.81 -19.08
C VAL A 336 19.03 -0.94 -17.88
N ILE A 337 18.97 0.02 -16.99
CA ILE A 337 19.94 0.15 -15.89
C ILE A 337 19.19 0.44 -14.59
N GLY A 338 19.71 -0.06 -13.50
CA GLY A 338 19.24 0.30 -12.16
C GLY A 338 18.65 -0.86 -11.35
N PRO A 339 18.62 -0.70 -10.02
CA PRO A 339 18.21 -1.76 -9.11
C PRO A 339 16.73 -2.15 -9.26
N ASN A 340 15.85 -1.17 -9.53
CA ASN A 340 14.41 -1.39 -9.67
C ASN A 340 14.01 -1.95 -11.05
N ALA A 341 14.97 -2.06 -12.00
CA ALA A 341 14.70 -2.63 -13.32
C ALA A 341 14.57 -4.17 -13.30
N SER A 342 15.23 -4.84 -12.34
CA SER A 342 15.17 -6.31 -12.21
C SER A 342 13.79 -6.82 -11.79
N GLN A 343 13.11 -6.03 -10.97
CA GLN A 343 11.74 -6.23 -10.54
C GLN A 343 11.22 -4.89 -10.04
N MET A 344 10.05 -4.48 -10.54
CA MET A 344 9.38 -3.30 -10.00
C MET A 344 9.09 -3.53 -8.52
N ALA A 345 9.49 -2.57 -7.69
CA ALA A 345 9.33 -2.64 -6.26
C ALA A 345 7.86 -2.44 -5.84
N MET A 346 7.55 -2.91 -4.65
CA MET A 346 6.30 -2.70 -3.93
C MET A 346 6.64 -2.17 -2.54
N GLY A 347 5.68 -1.47 -1.91
CA GLY A 347 5.80 -1.08 -0.50
C GLY A 347 5.68 -2.29 0.43
N GLY A 348 6.23 -2.17 1.63
CA GLY A 348 6.22 -3.23 2.64
C GLY A 348 5.08 -3.11 3.65
N GLY A 349 5.00 -4.06 4.57
CA GLY A 349 4.01 -4.05 5.65
C GLY A 349 2.74 -4.81 5.34
N SER A 350 1.61 -4.32 5.88
CA SER A 350 0.30 -4.99 5.74
C SER A 350 -0.24 -4.99 4.32
N SER A 351 0.15 -4.05 3.48
CA SER A 351 -0.26 -3.98 2.06
C SER A 351 0.52 -4.92 1.13
N GLU A 352 1.62 -5.55 1.60
CA GLU A 352 2.45 -6.44 0.78
C GLU A 352 1.70 -7.74 0.44
N VAL A 353 1.68 -8.12 -0.84
CA VAL A 353 1.13 -9.38 -1.33
C VAL A 353 2.16 -10.16 -2.13
N THR A 354 1.98 -11.48 -2.23
CA THR A 354 2.84 -12.34 -3.07
C THR A 354 2.27 -12.37 -4.48
N PRO A 355 2.96 -11.77 -5.49
CA PRO A 355 2.44 -11.67 -6.85
C PRO A 355 2.45 -13.00 -7.58
N HIS A 356 1.57 -13.16 -8.58
CA HIS A 356 1.62 -14.30 -9.51
C HIS A 356 2.83 -14.23 -10.42
N ARG A 357 3.28 -13.02 -10.76
CA ARG A 357 4.34 -12.76 -11.73
C ARG A 357 5.39 -11.79 -11.21
N ARG A 358 6.62 -12.03 -11.63
CA ARG A 358 7.75 -11.12 -11.41
C ARG A 358 8.43 -10.90 -12.76
N ARG A 359 8.24 -9.72 -13.34
CA ARG A 359 8.86 -9.35 -14.62
C ARG A 359 9.86 -8.23 -14.44
N ASN A 360 10.95 -8.31 -15.19
CA ASN A 360 11.90 -7.21 -15.25
C ASN A 360 11.58 -6.27 -16.42
N VAL A 361 11.98 -5.01 -16.28
CA VAL A 361 11.68 -3.96 -17.27
C VAL A 361 12.37 -4.24 -18.62
N ALA A 362 13.58 -4.82 -18.61
CA ALA A 362 14.29 -5.15 -19.83
C ALA A 362 13.59 -6.27 -20.63
N GLU A 363 13.04 -7.29 -19.96
CA GLU A 363 12.24 -8.34 -20.59
C GLU A 363 10.98 -7.75 -21.23
N ALA A 364 10.27 -6.88 -20.49
CA ALA A 364 9.06 -6.25 -20.99
C ALA A 364 9.34 -5.35 -22.21
N LEU A 365 10.43 -4.58 -22.18
CA LEU A 365 10.85 -3.75 -23.33
C LEU A 365 11.31 -4.60 -24.52
N ALA A 366 12.06 -5.68 -24.30
CA ALA A 366 12.52 -6.56 -25.38
C ALA A 366 11.35 -7.19 -26.16
N GLU A 367 10.24 -7.52 -25.48
CA GLU A 367 9.03 -8.01 -26.16
C GLU A 367 8.35 -6.96 -27.04
N ARG A 368 8.39 -5.66 -26.64
CA ARG A 368 7.83 -4.55 -27.41
C ARG A 368 8.75 -4.08 -28.54
N LEU A 369 10.04 -4.38 -28.41
CA LEU A 369 11.11 -3.94 -29.29
C LEU A 369 11.87 -5.13 -29.90
N PRO A 370 11.23 -6.06 -30.63
CA PRO A 370 11.82 -7.35 -31.04
C PRO A 370 13.02 -7.22 -31.97
N HIS A 371 13.26 -6.05 -32.56
CA HIS A 371 14.40 -5.79 -33.45
C HIS A 371 15.46 -4.90 -32.79
N VAL A 372 15.29 -4.53 -31.53
CA VAL A 372 16.21 -3.70 -30.77
C VAL A 372 16.95 -4.57 -29.76
N ARG A 373 18.25 -4.37 -29.66
CA ARG A 373 19.06 -5.06 -28.63
C ARG A 373 18.80 -4.39 -27.28
N VAL A 374 18.11 -5.08 -26.37
CA VAL A 374 17.89 -4.65 -25.00
C VAL A 374 18.86 -5.37 -24.06
N THR A 375 19.60 -4.62 -23.24
CA THR A 375 20.51 -5.13 -22.20
C THR A 375 20.07 -4.67 -20.83
N TYR A 376 20.52 -5.38 -19.78
CA TYR A 376 20.26 -5.01 -18.40
C TYR A 376 21.52 -5.05 -17.56
N ASP A 377 21.74 -4.00 -16.74
CA ASP A 377 22.76 -3.92 -15.70
C ASP A 377 22.17 -3.28 -14.43
N VAL A 378 22.48 -3.84 -13.25
CA VAL A 378 21.95 -3.34 -11.98
C VAL A 378 22.52 -1.99 -11.58
N GLY A 379 23.78 -1.73 -11.90
CA GLY A 379 24.50 -0.48 -11.62
C GLY A 379 24.82 -0.21 -10.17
N CYS A 380 23.86 -0.38 -9.26
CA CYS A 380 24.09 -0.26 -7.81
C CYS A 380 23.04 -1.06 -7.03
N ARG A 381 23.27 -1.20 -5.73
CA ARG A 381 22.36 -1.90 -4.80
C ARG A 381 21.73 -0.90 -3.85
N ILE A 382 20.51 -1.20 -3.38
CA ILE A 382 19.70 -0.34 -2.51
C ILE A 382 19.19 -1.08 -1.27
N ASP A 383 19.65 -2.31 -1.01
CA ASP A 383 19.23 -3.04 0.19
C ASP A 383 19.70 -2.29 1.44
N ARG A 384 18.77 -1.98 2.33
CA ARG A 384 19.04 -1.29 3.59
C ARG A 384 19.70 -2.21 4.61
N ASP A 385 19.18 -3.42 4.68
CA ASP A 385 19.60 -4.44 5.62
C ASP A 385 20.15 -5.64 4.86
N LEU A 386 19.38 -6.71 4.81
CA LEU A 386 19.75 -7.96 4.16
C LEU A 386 19.12 -8.05 2.77
N ALA A 387 19.92 -8.25 1.72
CA ALA A 387 19.40 -8.52 0.38
C ALA A 387 18.53 -9.79 0.41
N PRO A 388 17.23 -9.71 0.04
CA PRO A 388 16.35 -10.89 0.08
C PRO A 388 16.84 -11.96 -0.90
N ILE A 389 16.66 -13.23 -0.54
CA ILE A 389 16.93 -14.33 -1.47
C ILE A 389 16.00 -14.23 -2.67
N ASP A 390 16.54 -14.37 -3.88
CA ASP A 390 15.74 -14.41 -5.11
C ASP A 390 14.92 -15.71 -5.14
N MET A 391 13.59 -15.59 -5.00
CA MET A 391 12.67 -16.71 -4.92
C MET A 391 12.69 -17.60 -6.18
N ARG A 392 13.09 -17.05 -7.34
CA ARG A 392 13.22 -17.79 -8.60
C ARG A 392 14.34 -18.83 -8.55
N LEU A 393 15.29 -18.68 -7.63
CA LEU A 393 16.38 -19.62 -7.39
C LEU A 393 16.00 -20.77 -6.44
N LEU A 394 14.76 -20.78 -5.96
CA LEU A 394 14.23 -21.78 -5.03
C LEU A 394 13.30 -22.78 -5.74
N ALA A 395 13.59 -24.06 -5.57
CA ALA A 395 12.76 -25.14 -6.08
C ALA A 395 12.09 -25.91 -4.92
N PRO A 396 10.92 -26.55 -5.15
CA PRO A 396 10.25 -26.70 -6.44
C PRO A 396 9.22 -25.58 -6.75
N TYR A 397 8.95 -24.66 -5.79
CA TYR A 397 7.78 -23.79 -5.87
C TYR A 397 8.10 -22.31 -5.98
N GLU A 398 9.33 -21.92 -6.28
CA GLU A 398 9.77 -20.54 -6.08
C GLU A 398 9.42 -20.03 -4.66
N GLY A 399 9.75 -20.86 -3.66
CA GLY A 399 9.36 -20.63 -2.27
C GLY A 399 9.90 -21.69 -1.33
N PHE A 400 9.45 -21.63 -0.08
CA PHE A 400 9.80 -22.58 0.96
C PHE A 400 8.60 -23.47 1.31
N THR A 401 8.85 -24.76 1.51
CA THR A 401 7.96 -25.61 2.30
C THR A 401 8.06 -25.17 3.77
N VAL A 402 6.93 -25.02 4.43
CA VAL A 402 6.83 -24.64 5.84
C VAL A 402 6.28 -25.82 6.62
N GLU A 403 7.03 -26.28 7.64
CA GLU A 403 6.58 -27.35 8.55
C GLU A 403 6.45 -26.78 9.96
N TYR A 404 5.35 -27.09 10.64
CA TYR A 404 5.02 -26.62 11.98
C TYR A 404 5.13 -27.74 13.00
N PHE A 405 5.73 -27.47 14.18
CA PHE A 405 6.00 -28.45 15.20
C PHE A 405 5.48 -27.96 16.58
N ASP A 406 4.84 -28.84 17.33
CA ASP A 406 4.37 -28.58 18.70
C ASP A 406 5.53 -28.82 19.70
N GLN A 407 6.52 -27.93 19.63
CA GLN A 407 7.69 -27.96 20.54
C GLN A 407 8.37 -26.57 20.57
N PRO A 408 8.88 -26.12 21.75
CA PRO A 408 9.48 -24.79 21.91
C PRO A 408 10.94 -24.71 21.46
N ASP A 409 11.56 -25.81 21.09
CA ASP A 409 12.96 -25.89 20.67
C ASP A 409 13.08 -26.09 19.15
N ALA A 410 14.30 -25.91 18.64
CA ALA A 410 14.59 -26.18 17.23
C ALA A 410 14.14 -27.60 16.83
N PRO A 411 13.39 -27.76 15.72
CA PRO A 411 12.89 -29.07 15.31
C PRO A 411 14.05 -29.97 14.87
N SER A 412 14.15 -31.15 15.45
CA SER A 412 15.14 -32.14 15.01
C SER A 412 14.82 -32.66 13.58
N SER A 413 15.81 -33.26 12.91
CA SER A 413 15.61 -33.83 11.58
C SER A 413 14.58 -34.97 11.52
N THR A 414 14.25 -35.56 12.67
CA THR A 414 13.27 -36.64 12.81
C THR A 414 11.95 -36.19 13.43
N ALA A 415 11.81 -34.88 13.76
CA ALA A 415 10.55 -34.35 14.29
C ALA A 415 9.42 -34.51 13.25
N VAL A 416 8.25 -34.87 13.74
CA VAL A 416 7.04 -35.02 12.89
C VAL A 416 6.26 -33.71 12.95
N PRO A 417 6.02 -33.05 11.80
CA PRO A 417 5.24 -31.82 11.78
C PRO A 417 3.76 -32.08 12.08
N VAL A 418 3.10 -31.17 12.80
CA VAL A 418 1.66 -31.19 13.04
C VAL A 418 0.88 -30.60 11.86
N ALA A 419 1.52 -29.76 11.07
CA ALA A 419 0.97 -29.17 9.84
C ALA A 419 2.09 -28.78 8.88
N ALA A 420 1.75 -28.61 7.63
CA ALA A 420 2.68 -28.11 6.60
C ALA A 420 1.96 -27.15 5.65
N GLY A 421 2.74 -26.22 5.04
CA GLY A 421 2.27 -25.23 4.09
C GLY A 421 3.38 -24.79 3.14
N LEU A 422 3.15 -23.69 2.45
CA LEU A 422 4.10 -23.04 1.53
C LEU A 422 4.18 -21.55 1.84
N THR A 423 5.35 -20.97 1.59
CA THR A 423 5.52 -19.51 1.51
C THR A 423 6.32 -19.15 0.27
N HIS A 424 5.84 -18.16 -0.50
CA HIS A 424 6.50 -17.61 -1.70
C HIS A 424 7.21 -16.30 -1.41
N SER A 425 7.56 -16.05 -0.16
CA SER A 425 8.27 -14.86 0.30
C SER A 425 9.59 -15.23 0.97
N ALA A 426 10.60 -14.41 0.76
CA ALA A 426 11.87 -14.48 1.51
C ALA A 426 11.67 -14.10 3.00
N ARG A 427 10.50 -13.53 3.34
CA ARG A 427 10.10 -13.14 4.69
C ARG A 427 8.83 -13.89 5.08
N ALA A 428 8.92 -14.71 6.10
CA ALA A 428 7.77 -15.37 6.72
C ALA A 428 7.56 -14.80 8.13
N VAL A 429 6.30 -14.47 8.47
CA VAL A 429 5.96 -13.86 9.77
C VAL A 429 4.68 -14.50 10.32
N TRP A 430 4.70 -14.79 11.59
CA TRP A 430 3.54 -15.24 12.38
C TRP A 430 3.39 -14.31 13.57
N ILE A 431 2.27 -13.60 13.64
CA ILE A 431 1.94 -12.68 14.75
C ILE A 431 1.15 -13.43 15.84
N SER A 432 0.65 -14.61 15.50
CA SER A 432 0.02 -15.55 16.43
C SER A 432 0.35 -16.99 16.04
N PRO A 433 0.27 -17.96 16.98
CA PRO A 433 0.51 -19.37 16.67
C PRO A 433 -0.48 -19.90 15.63
N PRO A 434 -0.02 -20.52 14.54
CA PRO A 434 -0.88 -21.14 13.53
C PRO A 434 -1.39 -22.49 13.98
N HIS A 435 -2.43 -23.02 13.30
CA HIS A 435 -2.93 -24.39 13.46
C HIS A 435 -3.32 -24.80 14.88
N GLY A 436 -3.73 -23.83 15.75
CA GLY A 436 -4.13 -24.10 17.12
C GLY A 436 -2.97 -24.42 18.08
N LEU A 437 -1.74 -24.12 17.68
CA LEU A 437 -0.56 -24.24 18.53
C LEU A 437 -0.56 -23.18 19.64
N GLU A 438 0.19 -23.43 20.74
CA GLU A 438 0.27 -22.53 21.88
C GLU A 438 1.42 -21.52 21.72
N THR A 439 1.18 -20.26 22.13
CA THR A 439 2.22 -19.22 22.17
C THR A 439 3.47 -19.69 22.92
N GLY A 440 4.62 -19.49 22.29
CA GLY A 440 5.92 -19.85 22.88
C GLY A 440 6.23 -21.35 22.94
N ARG A 441 5.34 -22.22 22.46
CA ARG A 441 5.50 -23.69 22.52
C ARG A 441 5.53 -24.37 21.14
N TRP A 442 5.83 -23.64 20.10
CA TRP A 442 5.87 -24.16 18.73
C TRP A 442 7.12 -23.69 17.99
N SER A 443 7.50 -24.42 16.96
CA SER A 443 8.64 -24.11 16.10
C SER A 443 8.33 -24.39 14.63
N VAL A 444 9.19 -23.89 13.74
CA VAL A 444 9.00 -23.94 12.28
C VAL A 444 10.28 -24.40 11.60
N ARG A 445 10.14 -25.16 10.53
CA ARG A 445 11.19 -25.37 9.53
C ARG A 445 10.72 -24.85 8.17
N LEU A 446 11.53 -23.96 7.58
CA LEU A 446 11.44 -23.58 6.18
C LEU A 446 12.44 -24.40 5.39
N SER A 447 12.04 -25.00 4.27
CA SER A 447 12.93 -25.84 3.45
C SER A 447 12.75 -25.56 1.97
N ALA A 448 13.87 -25.49 1.22
CA ALA A 448 13.88 -25.35 -0.23
C ALA A 448 15.17 -25.95 -0.82
N THR A 449 15.20 -26.12 -2.13
CA THR A 449 16.44 -26.31 -2.88
C THR A 449 16.85 -24.99 -3.50
N PHE A 450 18.00 -24.47 -3.14
CA PHE A 450 18.57 -23.25 -3.69
C PHE A 450 19.57 -23.60 -4.80
N THR A 451 19.37 -23.00 -5.97
CA THR A 451 20.28 -23.20 -7.12
C THR A 451 20.82 -21.83 -7.55
N PRO A 452 22.08 -21.49 -7.19
CA PRO A 452 22.69 -20.23 -7.61
C PRO A 452 22.81 -20.15 -9.12
N ASP A 453 22.62 -18.97 -9.69
CA ASP A 453 22.78 -18.69 -11.11
C ASP A 453 24.17 -18.14 -11.48
N VAL A 454 25.00 -17.86 -10.47
CA VAL A 454 26.36 -17.34 -10.63
C VAL A 454 27.31 -18.05 -9.65
N THR A 455 28.47 -18.50 -10.15
CA THR A 455 29.54 -19.02 -9.28
C THR A 455 30.30 -17.87 -8.61
N GLY A 456 30.56 -17.99 -7.32
CA GLY A 456 31.38 -17.05 -6.56
C GLY A 456 31.01 -16.96 -5.09
N VAL A 457 31.50 -15.89 -4.44
CA VAL A 457 31.30 -15.67 -3.01
C VAL A 457 29.96 -14.95 -2.80
N TRP A 458 28.95 -15.71 -2.40
CA TRP A 458 27.63 -15.20 -2.02
C TRP A 458 27.64 -14.70 -0.57
N ARG A 459 26.87 -13.65 -0.29
CA ARG A 459 26.52 -13.26 1.08
C ARG A 459 25.18 -13.90 1.42
N LEU A 460 25.17 -14.74 2.45
CA LEU A 460 23.99 -15.41 2.97
C LEU A 460 23.65 -14.81 4.32
N GLY A 461 22.37 -14.66 4.62
CA GLY A 461 22.02 -14.04 5.89
C GLY A 461 20.65 -14.42 6.40
N LEU A 462 20.43 -14.12 7.68
CA LEU A 462 19.22 -14.41 8.41
C LEU A 462 18.89 -13.27 9.35
N GLU A 463 17.67 -12.81 9.32
CA GLU A 463 17.07 -11.88 10.26
C GLU A 463 15.80 -12.51 10.84
N THR A 464 15.58 -12.44 12.16
CA THR A 464 14.54 -13.23 12.81
C THR A 464 13.78 -12.48 13.89
N ALA A 465 12.51 -12.81 14.04
CA ALA A 465 11.77 -12.64 15.30
C ALA A 465 11.64 -14.02 15.94
N GLY A 466 12.52 -14.30 16.89
CA GLY A 466 12.74 -15.62 17.45
C GLY A 466 14.21 -15.98 17.40
N ARG A 467 14.52 -17.23 17.66
CA ARG A 467 15.86 -17.85 17.52
C ARG A 467 15.88 -18.68 16.25
N ALA A 468 16.94 -18.65 15.46
CA ALA A 468 17.00 -19.46 14.27
C ALA A 468 18.43 -19.84 13.86
N VAL A 469 18.48 -20.86 12.99
CA VAL A 469 19.71 -21.22 12.24
C VAL A 469 19.36 -21.40 10.77
N LEU A 470 20.28 -20.99 9.90
CA LEU A 470 20.24 -21.27 8.47
C LEU A 470 21.25 -22.37 8.13
N ARG A 471 20.79 -23.40 7.42
CA ARG A 471 21.62 -24.52 6.99
C ARG A 471 21.68 -24.63 5.47
N PHE A 472 22.86 -24.99 4.98
CA PHE A 472 23.12 -25.45 3.60
C PHE A 472 23.68 -26.86 3.64
N ASP A 473 23.08 -27.80 2.92
CA ASP A 473 23.43 -29.22 2.90
C ASP A 473 23.57 -29.81 4.31
N GLY A 474 22.76 -29.34 5.26
CA GLY A 474 22.75 -29.75 6.66
C GLY A 474 23.80 -29.06 7.56
N GLU A 475 24.76 -28.34 7.00
CA GLU A 475 25.74 -27.54 7.75
C GLU A 475 25.11 -26.20 8.20
N VAL A 476 25.31 -25.80 9.46
CA VAL A 476 24.91 -24.46 9.94
C VAL A 476 25.82 -23.42 9.32
N VAL A 477 25.26 -22.54 8.48
CA VAL A 477 26.01 -21.44 7.85
C VAL A 477 25.73 -20.09 8.52
N VAL A 478 24.52 -19.88 9.06
CA VAL A 478 24.20 -18.70 9.88
C VAL A 478 23.61 -19.20 11.19
N ASP A 479 24.17 -18.78 12.30
CA ASP A 479 23.66 -19.02 13.65
C ASP A 479 23.13 -17.71 14.24
N ASN A 480 21.80 -17.61 14.38
CA ASN A 480 21.07 -16.54 15.05
C ASN A 480 20.26 -17.11 16.22
N SER A 481 20.84 -18.09 16.94
CA SER A 481 20.22 -18.70 18.12
C SER A 481 20.29 -17.81 19.37
N ASP A 482 21.18 -16.80 19.38
CA ASP A 482 21.23 -15.73 20.39
C ASP A 482 21.12 -14.35 19.70
N PRO A 483 19.90 -13.97 19.23
CA PRO A 483 19.71 -12.83 18.38
C PRO A 483 19.91 -11.49 19.10
N GLU A 484 20.76 -10.62 18.53
CA GLU A 484 20.85 -9.23 18.95
C GLU A 484 19.57 -8.49 18.49
N ARG A 485 18.98 -7.67 19.40
CA ARG A 485 17.74 -6.96 19.14
C ARG A 485 17.90 -5.95 17.99
N GLY A 486 16.99 -6.00 17.01
CA GLY A 486 16.84 -5.07 15.91
C GLY A 486 15.45 -4.41 15.91
N THR A 487 15.15 -3.70 14.84
CA THR A 487 13.87 -2.97 14.65
C THR A 487 12.91 -3.67 13.70
N SER A 488 13.35 -4.71 12.99
CA SER A 488 12.50 -5.49 12.07
C SER A 488 11.36 -6.23 12.80
N PHE A 489 10.45 -6.81 12.01
CA PHE A 489 9.30 -7.57 12.52
C PHE A 489 8.52 -6.79 13.59
N TYR A 490 8.17 -5.53 13.26
CA TYR A 490 7.41 -4.65 14.17
C TYR A 490 8.11 -4.39 15.53
N GLY A 491 9.46 -4.36 15.53
CA GLY A 491 10.28 -4.16 16.72
C GLY A 491 10.56 -5.43 17.54
N ALA A 492 10.04 -6.59 17.11
CA ALA A 492 10.31 -7.88 17.77
C ALA A 492 11.53 -8.62 17.17
N GLY A 493 12.13 -8.08 16.10
CA GLY A 493 13.18 -8.75 15.34
C GLY A 493 14.60 -8.57 15.85
N SER A 494 15.50 -9.28 15.17
CA SER A 494 16.95 -9.21 15.39
C SER A 494 17.61 -8.22 14.41
N LYS A 495 18.87 -7.87 14.69
CA LYS A 495 19.77 -7.41 13.63
C LYS A 495 20.04 -8.57 12.67
N PRO A 496 20.30 -8.30 11.36
CA PRO A 496 20.69 -9.34 10.42
C PRO A 496 22.06 -9.93 10.79
N VAL A 497 22.20 -11.26 10.63
CA VAL A 497 23.48 -11.95 10.71
C VAL A 497 23.84 -12.45 9.33
N GLU A 498 24.99 -12.03 8.81
CA GLU A 498 25.45 -12.36 7.47
C GLU A 498 26.77 -13.14 7.52
N VAL A 499 26.92 -14.05 6.57
CA VAL A 499 28.17 -14.80 6.31
C VAL A 499 28.44 -14.84 4.80
N THR A 500 29.68 -15.10 4.43
CA THR A 500 30.07 -15.38 3.04
C THR A 500 30.25 -16.86 2.82
N LYS A 501 29.79 -17.38 1.66
CA LYS A 501 29.97 -18.76 1.25
C LYS A 501 30.24 -18.82 -0.25
N GLU A 502 31.26 -19.59 -0.65
CA GLU A 502 31.51 -19.86 -2.07
C GLU A 502 30.46 -20.87 -2.56
N LEU A 503 29.73 -20.53 -3.62
CA LEU A 503 28.71 -21.36 -4.24
C LEU A 503 29.00 -21.49 -5.74
N GLU A 504 28.61 -22.63 -6.30
CA GLU A 504 28.79 -22.96 -7.73
C GLU A 504 27.43 -22.74 -8.45
N ALA A 505 27.45 -22.07 -9.61
CA ALA A 505 26.30 -21.93 -10.47
C ALA A 505 25.73 -23.31 -10.86
N ASP A 506 24.41 -23.38 -11.02
CA ASP A 506 23.66 -24.57 -11.42
C ASP A 506 23.78 -25.79 -10.47
N ARG A 507 24.47 -25.64 -9.35
CA ARG A 507 24.53 -26.67 -8.30
C ARG A 507 23.36 -26.47 -7.32
N ALA A 508 22.61 -27.53 -7.08
CA ALA A 508 21.54 -27.55 -6.11
C ALA A 508 22.05 -27.71 -4.68
N TYR A 509 21.65 -26.84 -3.77
CA TYR A 509 21.96 -26.88 -2.34
C TYR A 509 20.68 -27.06 -1.53
N ALA A 510 20.68 -28.01 -0.59
CA ALA A 510 19.57 -28.13 0.36
C ALA A 510 19.61 -26.96 1.36
N LEU A 511 18.60 -26.10 1.33
CA LEU A 511 18.46 -24.93 2.19
C LEU A 511 17.40 -25.19 3.25
N SER A 512 17.70 -24.95 4.53
CA SER A 512 16.70 -24.96 5.59
C SER A 512 16.94 -23.88 6.63
N VAL A 513 15.83 -23.32 7.16
CA VAL A 513 15.80 -22.45 8.32
C VAL A 513 14.99 -23.12 9.42
N GLU A 514 15.59 -23.30 10.57
CA GLU A 514 14.93 -23.78 11.76
C GLU A 514 14.70 -22.58 12.66
N LEU A 515 13.43 -22.30 13.04
CA LEU A 515 13.00 -21.12 13.80
C LEU A 515 12.22 -21.59 15.05
N TRP A 516 12.54 -21.04 16.21
CA TRP A 516 11.88 -21.34 17.47
C TRP A 516 11.78 -20.10 18.38
N PRO A 517 10.87 -20.08 19.40
CA PRO A 517 10.57 -18.89 20.15
C PRO A 517 11.77 -18.43 21.01
N ARG A 518 11.90 -17.12 21.17
CA ARG A 518 12.86 -16.48 22.09
C ARG A 518 12.38 -16.54 23.54
N SER A 519 11.07 -16.43 23.78
CA SER A 519 10.43 -16.52 25.07
C SER A 519 9.04 -17.14 24.93
N LEU A 520 8.51 -17.65 26.05
CA LEU A 520 7.17 -18.25 26.08
C LEU A 520 6.02 -17.23 25.98
N SER A 521 6.32 -15.93 26.13
CA SER A 521 5.31 -14.85 26.13
C SER A 521 5.25 -14.03 24.83
N ASN A 522 6.25 -14.15 23.93
CA ASN A 522 6.23 -13.40 22.68
C ASN A 522 5.48 -14.19 21.60
N PRO A 523 4.32 -13.70 21.08
CA PRO A 523 3.58 -14.38 20.03
C PRO A 523 4.24 -14.26 18.66
N VAL A 524 5.06 -13.22 18.42
CA VAL A 524 5.64 -12.94 17.11
C VAL A 524 6.82 -13.86 16.83
N MET A 525 6.72 -14.62 15.76
CA MET A 525 7.83 -15.36 15.17
C MET A 525 7.99 -14.99 13.68
N GLY A 526 9.23 -14.96 13.20
CA GLY A 526 9.49 -14.65 11.80
C GLY A 526 10.93 -14.89 11.39
N ALA A 527 11.12 -15.10 10.11
CA ALA A 527 12.44 -15.20 9.49
C ALA A 527 12.45 -14.47 8.15
N ARG A 528 13.50 -13.72 7.88
CA ARG A 528 13.85 -13.20 6.56
C ARG A 528 15.16 -13.84 6.13
N VAL A 529 15.12 -14.55 5.00
CA VAL A 529 16.27 -15.23 4.42
C VAL A 529 16.89 -14.34 3.35
N GLY A 530 18.17 -14.07 3.46
CA GLY A 530 18.92 -13.27 2.51
C GLY A 530 19.97 -14.09 1.74
N ALA A 531 20.12 -13.75 0.45
CA ALA A 531 21.20 -14.24 -0.38
C ALA A 531 21.53 -13.20 -1.46
N ALA A 532 22.64 -12.50 -1.27
CA ALA A 532 23.15 -11.56 -2.27
C ALA A 532 24.15 -12.27 -3.19
N ARG A 533 23.97 -12.10 -4.51
CA ARG A 533 24.92 -12.56 -5.53
C ARG A 533 26.30 -11.97 -5.28
N PRO A 534 27.38 -12.66 -5.73
CA PRO A 534 28.72 -12.09 -5.72
C PRO A 534 28.73 -10.70 -6.33
N ASP A 535 29.41 -9.78 -5.67
CA ASP A 535 29.65 -8.44 -6.19
C ASP A 535 30.99 -8.43 -6.93
N PRO A 536 31.01 -8.30 -8.27
CA PRO A 536 32.26 -8.23 -9.03
C PRO A 536 33.03 -6.93 -8.81
N GLY A 537 32.44 -5.94 -8.11
CA GLY A 537 33.05 -4.66 -7.82
C GLY A 537 33.06 -3.66 -9.00
N ASP A 538 32.50 -4.04 -10.14
CA ASP A 538 32.45 -3.22 -11.39
C ASP A 538 31.02 -2.99 -11.90
N GLU A 539 29.99 -3.28 -11.10
CA GLU A 539 28.58 -3.17 -11.50
C GLU A 539 28.23 -1.74 -11.98
N PHE A 540 28.79 -0.73 -11.29
CA PHE A 540 28.56 0.67 -11.63
C PHE A 540 29.21 1.05 -12.98
N GLU A 541 30.48 0.72 -13.16
CA GLU A 541 31.26 1.01 -14.36
C GLU A 541 30.69 0.29 -15.58
N ARG A 542 30.24 -0.96 -15.42
CA ARG A 542 29.58 -1.72 -16.49
C ARG A 542 28.27 -1.08 -16.93
N ALA A 543 27.43 -0.65 -15.96
CA ALA A 543 26.18 0.02 -16.25
C ALA A 543 26.38 1.34 -17.02
N VAL A 544 27.38 2.15 -16.60
CA VAL A 544 27.74 3.39 -17.30
C VAL A 544 28.29 3.11 -18.71
N ALA A 545 29.12 2.07 -18.86
CA ALA A 545 29.62 1.65 -20.17
C ALA A 545 28.49 1.14 -21.08
N ALA A 546 27.54 0.37 -20.54
CA ALA A 546 26.36 -0.09 -21.30
C ALA A 546 25.52 1.10 -21.78
N ALA A 547 25.31 2.12 -20.93
CA ALA A 547 24.62 3.35 -21.30
C ALA A 547 25.33 4.10 -22.45
N SER A 548 26.65 4.22 -22.33
CA SER A 548 27.48 4.89 -23.36
C SER A 548 27.45 4.17 -24.72
N ALA A 549 27.26 2.86 -24.72
CA ALA A 549 27.24 2.03 -25.94
C ALA A 549 25.86 1.90 -26.58
N ALA A 550 24.79 2.34 -25.91
CA ALA A 550 23.41 2.22 -26.38
C ALA A 550 22.91 3.50 -27.04
N ASP A 551 21.95 3.35 -27.97
CA ASP A 551 21.28 4.51 -28.56
C ASP A 551 20.43 5.27 -27.52
N VAL A 552 19.85 4.52 -26.57
CA VAL A 552 18.99 5.04 -25.50
C VAL A 552 19.32 4.30 -24.19
N ALA A 553 19.34 5.03 -23.07
CA ALA A 553 19.38 4.47 -21.75
C ALA A 553 18.01 4.64 -21.06
N VAL A 554 17.56 3.58 -20.35
CA VAL A 554 16.39 3.61 -19.48
C VAL A 554 16.87 3.28 -18.06
N VAL A 555 16.95 4.29 -17.20
CA VAL A 555 17.47 4.15 -15.83
C VAL A 555 16.30 4.03 -14.86
N VAL A 556 16.17 2.88 -14.20
CA VAL A 556 15.07 2.59 -13.27
C VAL A 556 15.61 2.60 -11.85
N VAL A 557 15.33 3.66 -11.13
CA VAL A 557 15.75 3.91 -9.74
C VAL A 557 14.53 4.06 -8.84
N GLY A 558 14.72 4.05 -7.54
CA GLY A 558 13.61 4.26 -6.62
C GLY A 558 13.86 3.70 -5.21
N LEU A 559 12.78 3.30 -4.61
CA LEU A 559 12.72 2.73 -3.27
C LEU A 559 12.24 1.27 -3.34
N ASN A 560 12.17 0.59 -2.20
CA ASN A 560 11.62 -0.76 -2.09
C ASN A 560 10.97 -0.94 -0.69
N ASN A 561 10.47 -2.14 -0.38
CA ASN A 561 9.82 -2.47 0.87
C ASN A 561 10.73 -2.41 2.12
N GLN A 562 12.02 -2.15 1.98
CA GLN A 562 12.93 -1.86 3.10
C GLN A 562 13.02 -0.37 3.39
N TRP A 563 12.62 0.50 2.44
CA TRP A 563 12.67 1.95 2.56
C TRP A 563 11.28 2.58 2.74
N GLU A 564 10.24 2.00 2.16
CA GLU A 564 8.85 2.40 2.36
C GLU A 564 8.05 1.21 2.85
N SER A 565 7.69 1.22 4.11
CA SER A 565 7.00 0.13 4.79
C SER A 565 6.28 0.61 6.02
N GLU A 566 5.22 -0.07 6.35
CA GLU A 566 4.59 0.01 7.66
C GLU A 566 5.62 -0.23 8.79
N GLY A 567 5.58 0.63 9.82
CA GLY A 567 6.46 0.60 10.99
C GLY A 567 7.75 1.37 10.84
N TYR A 568 7.96 2.10 9.75
CA TYR A 568 9.19 2.86 9.51
C TYR A 568 8.94 4.08 8.64
N ASP A 569 9.36 5.26 9.12
CA ASP A 569 9.42 6.51 8.33
C ASP A 569 10.81 6.72 7.74
N ARG A 570 10.89 7.28 6.53
CA ARG A 570 12.15 7.58 5.88
C ARG A 570 12.90 8.72 6.61
N PRO A 571 14.23 8.69 6.67
CA PRO A 571 15.01 9.76 7.30
C PRO A 571 15.10 11.03 6.43
N ASP A 572 15.00 10.89 5.11
CA ASP A 572 15.14 11.96 4.12
C ASP A 572 14.47 11.57 2.78
N LEU A 573 14.57 12.48 1.79
CA LEU A 573 14.00 12.27 0.45
C LEU A 573 14.99 11.68 -0.55
N SER A 574 16.20 11.35 -0.14
CA SER A 574 17.26 10.88 -1.03
C SER A 574 16.96 9.48 -1.57
N LEU A 575 17.35 9.21 -2.80
CA LEU A 575 17.43 7.86 -3.32
C LEU A 575 18.54 7.09 -2.60
N PRO A 576 18.26 5.88 -2.05
CA PRO A 576 19.24 5.14 -1.27
C PRO A 576 20.41 4.61 -2.12
N GLY A 577 21.56 4.40 -1.45
CA GLY A 577 22.77 3.90 -2.08
C GLY A 577 23.36 4.88 -3.09
N ARG A 578 23.91 4.37 -4.19
CA ARG A 578 24.56 5.17 -5.24
C ARG A 578 23.65 5.53 -6.41
N GLN A 579 22.34 5.47 -6.24
CA GLN A 579 21.39 5.68 -7.33
C GLN A 579 21.49 7.08 -7.95
N ARG A 580 21.65 8.12 -7.12
CA ARG A 580 21.86 9.49 -7.61
C ARG A 580 23.10 9.59 -8.49
N GLU A 581 24.24 9.07 -7.99
CA GLU A 581 25.50 9.04 -8.75
C GLU A 581 25.35 8.27 -10.08
N LEU A 582 24.59 7.16 -10.06
CA LEU A 582 24.34 6.34 -11.25
C LEU A 582 23.56 7.11 -12.30
N VAL A 583 22.47 7.79 -11.92
CA VAL A 583 21.69 8.63 -12.84
C VAL A 583 22.56 9.74 -13.43
N GLU A 584 23.31 10.47 -12.59
CA GLU A 584 24.18 11.57 -13.02
C GLU A 584 25.27 11.07 -13.99
N ALA A 585 25.93 9.93 -13.69
CA ALA A 585 26.96 9.36 -14.55
C ALA A 585 26.40 8.86 -15.89
N VAL A 586 25.19 8.27 -15.90
CA VAL A 586 24.54 7.84 -17.14
C VAL A 586 24.17 9.06 -18.00
N LEU A 587 23.61 10.11 -17.41
CA LEU A 587 23.28 11.36 -18.11
C LEU A 587 24.50 12.04 -18.74
N GLU A 588 25.67 11.92 -18.13
CA GLU A 588 26.92 12.48 -18.68
C GLU A 588 27.40 11.73 -19.94
N VAL A 589 27.19 10.42 -20.02
CA VAL A 589 27.66 9.61 -21.15
C VAL A 589 26.59 9.37 -22.21
N ASN A 590 25.30 9.49 -21.87
CA ASN A 590 24.20 9.34 -22.80
C ASN A 590 23.05 10.33 -22.49
N PRO A 591 22.98 11.47 -23.22
CA PRO A 591 21.91 12.46 -23.01
C PRO A 591 20.52 11.93 -23.42
N LYS A 592 20.46 10.86 -24.21
CA LYS A 592 19.21 10.19 -24.56
C LYS A 592 18.81 9.18 -23.47
N THR A 593 18.57 9.71 -22.28
CA THR A 593 18.24 8.91 -21.10
C THR A 593 16.82 9.21 -20.64
N VAL A 594 16.05 8.13 -20.47
CA VAL A 594 14.76 8.12 -19.77
C VAL A 594 15.03 7.68 -18.34
N VAL A 595 14.62 8.47 -17.35
CA VAL A 595 14.69 8.08 -15.95
C VAL A 595 13.31 7.68 -15.45
N VAL A 596 13.22 6.52 -14.83
CA VAL A 596 12.01 5.96 -14.23
C VAL A 596 12.20 5.90 -12.74
N VAL A 597 11.31 6.55 -11.98
CA VAL A 597 11.36 6.60 -10.52
C VAL A 597 10.27 5.70 -9.95
N ASN A 598 10.66 4.50 -9.55
CA ASN A 598 9.78 3.50 -8.93
C ASN A 598 9.81 3.67 -7.40
N ALA A 599 8.98 4.57 -6.89
CA ALA A 599 8.83 4.88 -5.47
C ALA A 599 7.36 5.11 -5.15
N GLY A 600 6.94 4.91 -3.92
CA GLY A 600 5.55 5.10 -3.49
C GLY A 600 5.25 6.51 -2.99
N SER A 601 6.28 7.32 -2.76
CA SER A 601 6.20 8.71 -2.30
C SER A 601 7.27 9.58 -2.96
N PRO A 602 7.21 10.91 -2.84
CA PRO A 602 8.17 11.82 -3.43
C PRO A 602 9.62 11.56 -3.01
N VAL A 603 10.54 11.73 -3.96
CA VAL A 603 12.00 11.69 -3.77
C VAL A 603 12.66 12.91 -4.41
N GLU A 604 13.87 13.25 -3.98
CA GLU A 604 14.67 14.29 -4.60
C GLU A 604 15.18 13.88 -5.97
N MET A 605 15.03 14.76 -6.96
CA MET A 605 15.44 14.54 -8.35
C MET A 605 16.22 15.74 -8.91
N PRO A 606 17.42 16.07 -8.37
CA PRO A 606 18.17 17.26 -8.80
C PRO A 606 18.64 17.20 -10.26
N TRP A 607 18.54 16.05 -10.89
CA TRP A 607 18.91 15.76 -12.27
C TRP A 607 17.71 15.80 -13.24
N ALA A 608 16.48 16.04 -12.75
CA ALA A 608 15.25 15.89 -13.54
C ALA A 608 15.24 16.70 -14.84
N GLU A 609 15.74 17.96 -14.82
CA GLU A 609 15.79 18.83 -16.00
C GLU A 609 16.83 18.39 -17.05
N ARG A 610 17.78 17.52 -16.68
CA ARG A 610 18.83 16.99 -17.58
C ARG A 610 18.41 15.70 -18.30
N ALA A 611 17.37 15.02 -17.81
CA ALA A 611 16.88 13.79 -18.41
C ALA A 611 16.03 14.11 -19.65
N GLY A 612 16.16 13.29 -20.69
CA GLY A 612 15.32 13.39 -21.88
C GLY A 612 13.83 13.14 -21.59
N ALA A 613 13.54 12.29 -20.58
CA ALA A 613 12.20 12.13 -20.01
C ALA A 613 12.30 11.58 -18.58
N VAL A 614 11.31 11.91 -17.75
CA VAL A 614 11.15 11.36 -16.38
C VAL A 614 9.76 10.79 -16.23
N LEU A 615 9.69 9.52 -15.83
CA LEU A 615 8.45 8.77 -15.57
C LEU A 615 8.38 8.36 -14.10
N VAL A 616 7.20 8.48 -13.50
CA VAL A 616 6.89 7.97 -12.16
C VAL A 616 5.73 6.98 -12.24
N PRO A 617 6.01 5.66 -12.32
CA PRO A 617 4.97 4.62 -12.31
C PRO A 617 4.50 4.30 -10.90
N TRP A 618 5.08 4.91 -9.86
CA TRP A 618 4.88 4.58 -8.45
C TRP A 618 5.21 3.10 -8.17
N TYR A 619 4.52 2.45 -7.23
CA TYR A 619 4.50 1.01 -7.08
C TYR A 619 3.32 0.45 -7.89
N ALA A 620 3.61 0.09 -9.12
CA ALA A 620 2.61 -0.20 -10.15
C ALA A 620 2.08 -1.65 -10.14
N GLY A 621 2.41 -2.45 -9.10
CA GLY A 621 1.99 -3.84 -9.01
C GLY A 621 2.69 -4.78 -10.01
N GLU A 622 2.18 -6.02 -10.14
CA GLU A 622 2.85 -7.04 -10.96
C GLU A 622 2.83 -6.80 -12.47
N GLU A 623 1.89 -5.98 -12.95
CA GLU A 623 1.78 -5.59 -14.37
C GLU A 623 2.57 -4.29 -14.68
N GLY A 624 3.26 -3.71 -13.67
CA GLY A 624 3.95 -2.42 -13.80
C GLY A 624 5.06 -2.39 -14.86
N ALA A 625 5.86 -3.45 -14.98
CA ALA A 625 6.91 -3.51 -16.00
C ALA A 625 6.34 -3.53 -17.42
N ASP A 626 5.23 -4.26 -17.62
CA ASP A 626 4.53 -4.33 -18.91
C ASP A 626 3.84 -3.00 -19.25
N ALA A 627 3.17 -2.36 -18.27
CA ALA A 627 2.56 -1.04 -18.45
C ALA A 627 3.61 0.04 -18.78
N LEU A 628 4.74 0.03 -18.09
CA LEU A 628 5.86 0.93 -18.37
C LEU A 628 6.42 0.72 -19.79
N ALA A 629 6.60 -0.53 -20.22
CA ALA A 629 7.07 -0.83 -21.56
C ALA A 629 6.09 -0.33 -22.64
N ASP A 630 4.77 -0.48 -22.43
CA ASP A 630 3.76 0.06 -23.35
C ASP A 630 3.82 1.59 -23.46
N ILE A 631 4.04 2.27 -22.33
CA ILE A 631 4.21 3.73 -22.31
C ILE A 631 5.48 4.13 -23.06
N VAL A 632 6.61 3.51 -22.77
CA VAL A 632 7.91 3.85 -23.37
C VAL A 632 7.87 3.72 -24.90
N VAL A 633 7.17 2.73 -25.44
CA VAL A 633 7.03 2.58 -26.91
C VAL A 633 5.81 3.30 -27.49
N GLY A 634 5.00 3.96 -26.66
CA GLY A 634 3.82 4.72 -27.10
C GLY A 634 2.63 3.87 -27.54
N ALA A 635 2.56 2.62 -27.07
CA ALA A 635 1.37 1.77 -27.22
C ALA A 635 0.23 2.26 -26.32
N THR A 636 0.57 2.93 -25.20
CA THR A 636 -0.35 3.57 -24.28
C THR A 636 0.16 4.96 -23.92
N ASP A 637 -0.76 5.91 -23.71
CA ASP A 637 -0.46 7.27 -23.24
C ASP A 637 -0.19 7.27 -21.72
N PRO A 638 0.81 8.01 -21.20
CA PRO A 638 0.97 8.24 -19.76
C PRO A 638 -0.14 9.18 -19.27
N GLY A 639 -1.20 8.62 -18.71
CA GLY A 639 -2.41 9.37 -18.34
C GLY A 639 -2.41 9.94 -16.93
N GLY A 640 -1.35 9.71 -16.14
CA GLY A 640 -1.27 10.06 -14.73
C GLY A 640 -1.05 11.54 -14.45
N ARG A 641 -1.56 12.01 -13.31
CA ARG A 641 -1.29 13.32 -12.72
C ARG A 641 -0.86 13.15 -11.28
N LEU A 642 0.09 13.96 -10.82
CA LEU A 642 0.61 13.84 -9.45
C LEU A 642 -0.51 14.02 -8.41
N PRO A 643 -0.74 13.04 -7.53
CA PRO A 643 -1.68 13.16 -6.43
C PRO A 643 -1.01 13.74 -5.18
N ILE A 644 0.31 13.90 -5.21
CA ILE A 644 1.16 14.42 -4.15
C ILE A 644 2.21 15.33 -4.78
N THR A 645 2.43 16.50 -4.18
CA THR A 645 3.47 17.46 -4.58
C THR A 645 4.87 16.87 -4.38
N PHE A 646 5.75 17.02 -5.37
CA PHE A 646 7.17 16.71 -5.24
C PHE A 646 7.92 17.95 -4.77
N PRO A 647 8.44 17.98 -3.54
CA PRO A 647 9.25 19.09 -3.05
C PRO A 647 10.60 19.15 -3.75
N SER A 648 11.16 20.35 -3.85
CA SER A 648 12.54 20.53 -4.31
C SER A 648 13.55 20.02 -3.27
N ARG A 649 13.22 20.14 -2.00
CA ARG A 649 13.98 19.67 -0.84
C ARG A 649 13.07 19.51 0.38
N LEU A 650 13.53 18.76 1.38
CA LEU A 650 12.74 18.43 2.57
C LEU A 650 12.31 19.68 3.36
N GLU A 651 13.16 20.69 3.43
CA GLU A 651 12.91 21.95 4.17
C GLU A 651 11.73 22.77 3.60
N ASP A 652 11.31 22.46 2.38
CA ASP A 652 10.19 23.13 1.72
C ASP A 652 8.82 22.50 2.04
N THR A 653 8.79 21.40 2.81
CA THR A 653 7.55 20.67 3.14
C THR A 653 6.77 21.32 4.29
N PRO A 654 5.44 21.12 4.37
CA PRO A 654 4.60 21.72 5.43
C PRO A 654 5.05 21.41 6.85
N THR A 655 5.60 20.22 7.07
CA THR A 655 6.00 19.70 8.38
C THR A 655 7.46 20.01 8.73
N ALA A 656 8.21 20.66 7.83
CA ALA A 656 9.61 21.00 8.06
C ALA A 656 9.80 22.11 9.13
N GLY A 657 10.98 22.17 9.71
CA GLY A 657 11.42 23.29 10.55
C GLY A 657 11.23 23.08 12.05
N SER A 658 10.37 22.17 12.52
CA SER A 658 10.27 21.85 13.95
C SER A 658 10.05 20.34 14.18
N PRO A 659 10.80 19.73 15.11
CA PRO A 659 10.55 18.37 15.54
C PRO A 659 9.14 18.17 16.14
N GLU A 660 8.51 19.22 16.68
CA GLU A 660 7.13 19.17 17.21
C GLU A 660 6.11 18.95 16.09
N HIS A 661 6.38 19.42 14.86
CA HIS A 661 5.49 19.24 13.72
C HIS A 661 5.70 17.86 13.05
N TYR A 662 6.92 17.33 13.08
CA TYR A 662 7.32 16.01 12.64
C TYR A 662 8.76 15.69 13.08
N PRO A 663 9.04 14.51 13.65
CA PRO A 663 8.13 13.37 13.89
C PRO A 663 7.32 13.49 15.18
N GLY A 664 7.46 14.57 15.96
CA GLY A 664 6.83 14.78 17.25
C GLY A 664 7.86 14.81 18.40
N VAL A 665 7.44 15.37 19.52
CA VAL A 665 8.25 15.49 20.76
C VAL A 665 7.39 15.08 21.95
N ASP A 666 7.99 14.34 22.89
CA ASP A 666 7.33 13.88 24.12
C ASP A 666 5.99 13.16 23.89
N GLY A 667 5.91 12.33 22.81
CA GLY A 667 4.72 11.58 22.47
C GLY A 667 3.58 12.40 21.87
N LYS A 668 3.87 13.60 21.35
CA LYS A 668 2.93 14.51 20.70
C LYS A 668 3.46 14.99 19.37
N VAL A 669 2.58 15.08 18.37
CA VAL A 669 2.84 15.71 17.08
C VAL A 669 1.81 16.81 16.84
N VAL A 670 2.27 18.03 16.55
CA VAL A 670 1.41 19.21 16.39
C VAL A 670 1.15 19.45 14.89
N TYR A 671 -0.12 19.53 14.50
CA TYR A 671 -0.55 19.80 13.14
C TYR A 671 -0.57 21.32 12.86
N ALA A 672 0.59 21.94 12.99
CA ALA A 672 0.75 23.41 12.92
C ALA A 672 0.49 23.98 11.50
N GLU A 673 0.59 23.17 10.47
CA GLU A 673 0.26 23.56 9.11
C GLU A 673 -1.26 23.82 8.93
N GLY A 674 -2.09 23.26 9.80
CA GLY A 674 -3.53 23.37 9.72
C GLY A 674 -4.06 22.81 8.39
N VAL A 675 -5.00 23.53 7.75
CA VAL A 675 -5.57 23.12 6.45
C VAL A 675 -4.57 23.17 5.28
N ARG A 676 -3.34 23.69 5.51
CA ARG A 676 -2.33 23.90 4.48
C ARG A 676 -1.43 22.68 4.31
N VAL A 677 -2.04 21.51 4.10
CA VAL A 677 -1.35 20.26 3.77
C VAL A 677 -1.03 20.22 2.27
N GLY A 678 0.08 19.59 1.89
CA GLY A 678 0.46 19.37 0.50
C GLY A 678 0.59 20.68 -0.30
N TYR A 679 0.06 20.71 -1.54
CA TYR A 679 0.13 21.85 -2.44
C TYR A 679 -0.41 23.14 -1.84
N ARG A 680 -1.39 23.10 -0.91
CA ARG A 680 -1.95 24.28 -0.25
C ARG A 680 -0.88 25.05 0.54
N HIS A 681 0.13 24.35 1.09
CA HIS A 681 1.27 24.97 1.74
C HIS A 681 2.15 25.74 0.75
N TYR A 682 2.48 25.10 -0.38
CA TYR A 682 3.32 25.72 -1.42
C TYR A 682 2.65 26.96 -2.03
N GLU A 683 1.33 26.91 -2.20
CA GLU A 683 0.53 28.06 -2.64
C GLU A 683 0.57 29.20 -1.61
N ALA A 684 0.29 28.89 -0.33
CA ALA A 684 0.20 29.89 0.73
C ALA A 684 1.54 30.57 1.04
N THR A 685 2.65 29.85 0.90
CA THR A 685 4.00 30.35 1.18
C THR A 685 4.69 30.95 -0.05
N GLY A 686 4.19 30.68 -1.26
CA GLY A 686 4.85 31.04 -2.50
C GLY A 686 6.13 30.22 -2.77
N THR A 687 6.30 29.09 -2.08
CA THR A 687 7.43 28.18 -2.28
C THR A 687 7.23 27.40 -3.59
N GLU A 688 8.28 27.29 -4.41
CA GLU A 688 8.22 26.57 -5.68
C GLU A 688 8.56 25.09 -5.47
N PRO A 689 7.62 24.15 -5.71
CA PRO A 689 7.93 22.72 -5.66
C PRO A 689 8.72 22.28 -6.91
N LEU A 690 9.36 21.13 -6.85
CA LEU A 690 9.97 20.52 -8.04
C LEU A 690 8.91 20.17 -9.08
N PHE A 691 7.80 19.53 -8.65
CA PHE A 691 6.61 19.33 -9.47
C PHE A 691 5.37 19.51 -8.61
N CYS A 692 4.43 20.29 -9.10
CA CYS A 692 3.22 20.64 -8.36
C CYS A 692 2.16 19.53 -8.41
N PHE A 693 1.23 19.56 -7.46
CA PHE A 693 0.05 18.75 -7.46
C PHE A 693 -0.74 18.87 -8.77
N GLY A 694 -1.24 17.77 -9.28
CA GLY A 694 -1.97 17.68 -10.53
C GLY A 694 -1.11 17.71 -11.79
N HIS A 695 0.23 17.90 -11.69
CA HIS A 695 1.15 17.93 -12.84
C HIS A 695 1.28 16.55 -13.49
N GLY A 696 1.35 16.54 -14.84
CA GLY A 696 1.65 15.39 -15.66
C GLY A 696 1.45 15.70 -17.14
N LEU A 697 2.29 15.12 -17.98
CA LEU A 697 2.30 15.30 -19.44
C LEU A 697 1.59 14.12 -20.13
N THR A 698 1.27 14.31 -21.40
CA THR A 698 0.65 13.34 -22.31
C THR A 698 1.39 13.31 -23.64
N TYR A 699 1.22 12.25 -24.44
CA TYR A 699 1.74 12.18 -25.83
C TYR A 699 0.84 12.90 -26.83
N GLY A 700 -0.40 13.26 -26.42
CA GLY A 700 -1.27 14.11 -27.22
C GLY A 700 -0.84 15.57 -27.23
N ASP A 701 -1.30 16.35 -28.21
CA ASP A 701 -1.20 17.80 -28.25
C ASP A 701 -2.59 18.39 -27.96
N ILE A 702 -2.97 18.44 -26.66
CA ILE A 702 -4.29 18.85 -26.23
C ILE A 702 -4.33 20.35 -25.98
N VAL A 703 -5.18 21.03 -26.74
CA VAL A 703 -5.42 22.48 -26.65
C VAL A 703 -6.75 22.74 -26.01
N TRP A 704 -6.79 23.70 -25.09
CA TRP A 704 -8.00 24.22 -24.50
C TRP A 704 -8.53 25.35 -25.40
N GLU A 705 -9.74 25.18 -25.95
CA GLU A 705 -10.33 26.13 -26.90
C GLU A 705 -11.23 27.16 -26.20
N ASP A 706 -12.02 26.72 -25.21
CA ASP A 706 -12.98 27.56 -24.48
C ASP A 706 -13.20 27.03 -23.07
N VAL A 707 -13.46 27.94 -22.13
CA VAL A 707 -13.78 27.63 -20.71
C VAL A 707 -15.01 28.44 -20.33
N THR A 708 -16.07 27.77 -19.92
CA THR A 708 -17.29 28.38 -19.42
C THR A 708 -17.50 28.00 -17.95
N ILE A 709 -17.66 28.99 -17.08
CA ILE A 709 -17.90 28.81 -15.65
C ILE A 709 -19.32 29.23 -15.33
N GLU A 710 -20.13 28.30 -14.84
CA GLU A 710 -21.52 28.51 -14.42
C GLU A 710 -21.68 28.02 -12.97
N PRO A 711 -22.71 28.48 -12.22
CA PRO A 711 -23.00 27.94 -10.91
C PRO A 711 -23.18 26.42 -10.95
N GLY A 712 -22.37 25.68 -10.17
CA GLY A 712 -22.42 24.22 -10.10
C GLY A 712 -21.70 23.49 -11.22
N ARG A 713 -21.17 24.16 -12.24
CA ARG A 713 -20.55 23.49 -13.40
C ARG A 713 -19.48 24.33 -14.08
N VAL A 714 -18.40 23.66 -14.45
CA VAL A 714 -17.39 24.20 -15.37
C VAL A 714 -17.36 23.34 -16.63
N THR A 715 -17.40 23.97 -17.80
CA THR A 715 -17.32 23.28 -19.10
C THR A 715 -16.08 23.74 -19.84
N VAL A 716 -15.25 22.80 -20.29
CA VAL A 716 -14.02 23.06 -21.05
C VAL A 716 -14.09 22.36 -22.40
N SER A 717 -13.86 23.11 -23.46
CA SER A 717 -13.73 22.57 -24.83
C SER A 717 -12.28 22.24 -25.12
N LEU A 718 -11.99 20.96 -25.41
CA LEU A 718 -10.67 20.43 -25.68
C LEU A 718 -10.54 19.99 -27.12
N TRP A 719 -9.34 20.11 -27.69
CA TRP A 719 -8.97 19.60 -29.00
C TRP A 719 -7.61 18.92 -28.96
N ASN A 720 -7.55 17.64 -29.27
CA ASN A 720 -6.28 16.97 -29.49
C ASN A 720 -5.81 17.20 -30.95
N ARG A 721 -4.87 18.13 -31.15
CA ARG A 721 -4.27 18.42 -32.46
C ARG A 721 -3.18 17.44 -32.85
N GLY A 722 -2.73 16.63 -31.89
CA GLY A 722 -1.66 15.67 -32.06
C GLY A 722 -2.02 14.51 -32.98
N ALA A 723 -1.00 13.76 -33.36
CA ALA A 723 -1.14 12.53 -34.14
C ALA A 723 -1.32 11.28 -33.29
N ARG A 724 -1.32 11.43 -31.96
CA ARG A 724 -1.45 10.35 -30.98
C ARG A 724 -2.63 10.63 -30.06
N ARG A 725 -3.15 9.55 -29.47
CA ARG A 725 -4.06 9.64 -28.34
C ARG A 725 -3.38 10.41 -27.21
N GLY A 726 -4.15 11.18 -26.46
CA GLY A 726 -3.68 11.93 -25.31
C GLY A 726 -4.73 11.98 -24.20
N THR A 727 -4.27 12.29 -23.01
CA THR A 727 -5.10 12.38 -21.81
C THR A 727 -4.98 13.77 -21.19
N GLU A 728 -6.10 14.40 -20.86
CA GLU A 728 -6.14 15.64 -20.08
C GLU A 728 -6.98 15.44 -18.83
N VAL A 729 -6.58 16.09 -17.74
CA VAL A 729 -7.38 16.19 -16.53
C VAL A 729 -7.71 17.67 -16.31
N VAL A 730 -8.96 18.02 -16.49
CA VAL A 730 -9.48 19.35 -16.17
C VAL A 730 -9.64 19.43 -14.66
N GLN A 731 -8.93 20.36 -14.03
CA GLN A 731 -8.92 20.57 -12.58
C GLN A 731 -9.53 21.94 -12.27
N VAL A 732 -10.48 21.96 -11.36
CA VAL A 732 -11.12 23.19 -10.91
C VAL A 732 -10.75 23.42 -9.45
N TYR A 733 -10.26 24.59 -9.15
CA TYR A 733 -9.86 24.99 -7.81
C TYR A 733 -10.72 26.15 -7.33
N ARG A 734 -10.89 26.28 -6.02
CA ARG A 734 -11.56 27.40 -5.35
C ARG A 734 -10.53 28.19 -4.56
N ARG A 735 -10.55 29.52 -4.66
CA ARG A 735 -9.71 30.40 -3.84
C ARG A 735 -10.12 30.31 -2.37
N ALA A 736 -9.16 30.09 -1.49
CA ALA A 736 -9.31 29.99 -0.04
C ALA A 736 -8.23 30.82 0.67
N GLY A 737 -8.43 32.13 0.72
CA GLY A 737 -7.45 33.04 1.30
C GLY A 737 -6.12 33.06 0.53
N ALA A 738 -5.04 32.60 1.16
CA ALA A 738 -3.69 32.60 0.58
C ALA A 738 -3.37 31.35 -0.28
N HIS A 739 -4.27 30.38 -0.34
CA HIS A 739 -4.14 29.17 -1.16
C HIS A 739 -5.40 28.94 -1.98
N HIS A 740 -5.43 27.87 -2.74
CA HIS A 740 -6.64 27.36 -3.38
C HIS A 740 -6.80 25.87 -3.08
N GLU A 741 -8.02 25.39 -3.20
CA GLU A 741 -8.44 24.03 -2.89
C GLU A 741 -9.07 23.39 -4.10
N LEU A 742 -8.78 22.13 -4.37
CA LEU A 742 -9.45 21.38 -5.42
C LEU A 742 -10.96 21.37 -5.14
N ALA A 743 -11.76 21.78 -6.12
CA ALA A 743 -13.21 21.87 -6.05
C ALA A 743 -13.92 20.87 -6.97
N GLY A 744 -13.19 20.32 -7.93
CA GLY A 744 -13.69 19.31 -8.86
C GLY A 744 -12.67 18.96 -9.92
N PHE A 745 -12.83 17.81 -10.57
CA PHE A 745 -12.00 17.40 -11.68
C PHE A 745 -12.75 16.46 -12.63
N ALA A 746 -12.28 16.38 -13.87
CA ALA A 746 -12.74 15.38 -14.84
C ALA A 746 -11.61 15.01 -15.78
N LYS A 747 -11.48 13.72 -16.08
CA LYS A 747 -10.50 13.16 -16.99
C LYS A 747 -11.10 12.97 -18.38
N ALA A 748 -10.34 13.34 -19.41
CA ALA A 748 -10.68 13.14 -20.82
C ALA A 748 -9.56 12.37 -21.51
N MET A 749 -9.92 11.28 -22.16
CA MET A 749 -9.04 10.55 -23.09
C MET A 749 -9.51 10.86 -24.51
N MET A 750 -8.59 11.37 -25.32
CA MET A 750 -8.93 11.91 -26.65
C MET A 750 -8.09 11.24 -27.75
N GLU A 751 -8.74 10.75 -28.78
CA GLU A 751 -8.08 10.26 -29.97
C GLU A 751 -7.44 11.41 -30.77
N ALA A 752 -6.53 11.07 -31.69
CA ALA A 752 -5.89 12.04 -32.60
C ALA A 752 -6.94 12.82 -33.40
N GLY A 753 -6.89 14.15 -33.33
CA GLY A 753 -7.82 15.05 -34.04
C GLY A 753 -9.18 15.25 -33.35
N GLU A 754 -9.46 14.56 -32.25
CA GLU A 754 -10.74 14.63 -31.56
C GLU A 754 -10.95 15.98 -30.86
N ARG A 755 -12.21 16.42 -30.83
CA ARG A 755 -12.72 17.52 -30.01
C ARG A 755 -13.74 16.98 -29.02
N GLN A 756 -13.61 17.39 -27.76
CA GLN A 756 -14.49 16.95 -26.68
C GLN A 756 -14.82 18.14 -25.77
N GLN A 757 -16.07 18.18 -25.25
CA GLN A 757 -16.42 19.02 -24.13
C GLN A 757 -16.34 18.20 -22.83
N VAL A 758 -15.60 18.71 -21.87
CA VAL A 758 -15.44 18.13 -20.54
C VAL A 758 -16.22 18.98 -19.55
N GLN A 759 -17.05 18.34 -18.77
CA GLN A 759 -17.83 18.99 -17.71
C GLN A 759 -17.29 18.55 -16.35
N VAL A 760 -17.05 19.52 -15.49
CA VAL A 760 -16.67 19.33 -14.07
C VAL A 760 -17.79 19.87 -13.21
N GLU A 761 -18.35 19.01 -12.40
CA GLU A 761 -19.30 19.42 -11.37
C GLU A 761 -18.55 20.02 -10.20
N VAL A 762 -19.06 21.15 -9.68
CA VAL A 762 -18.54 21.84 -8.51
C VAL A 762 -19.70 22.20 -7.59
N ASP A 763 -19.43 22.54 -6.33
CA ASP A 763 -20.48 22.98 -5.43
C ASP A 763 -21.26 24.16 -6.04
N ALA A 764 -22.57 24.01 -6.17
CA ALA A 764 -23.44 25.05 -6.71
C ALA A 764 -23.49 26.32 -5.87
N ALA A 765 -23.13 26.25 -4.59
CA ALA A 765 -22.97 27.38 -3.70
C ALA A 765 -21.64 28.12 -3.86
N ALA A 766 -20.65 27.52 -4.57
CA ALA A 766 -19.40 28.19 -4.85
C ALA A 766 -19.62 29.41 -5.74
N ASN A 767 -19.00 30.52 -5.36
CA ASN A 767 -19.05 31.71 -6.19
C ASN A 767 -18.21 31.49 -7.46
N PRO A 768 -18.78 31.60 -8.66
CA PRO A 768 -18.02 31.42 -9.91
C PRO A 768 -16.75 32.30 -9.98
N SER A 769 -16.76 33.51 -9.41
CA SER A 769 -15.57 34.40 -9.40
C SER A 769 -14.37 33.88 -8.60
N ASP A 770 -14.57 32.90 -7.73
CA ASP A 770 -13.54 32.30 -6.91
C ASP A 770 -12.96 31.03 -7.52
N LEU A 771 -13.52 30.60 -8.68
CA LEU A 771 -13.07 29.40 -9.36
C LEU A 771 -11.87 29.68 -10.29
N LEU A 772 -10.91 28.77 -10.25
CA LEU A 772 -9.72 28.72 -11.09
C LEU A 772 -9.76 27.41 -11.87
N VAL A 773 -9.54 27.43 -13.15
CA VAL A 773 -9.58 26.22 -14.00
C VAL A 773 -8.22 26.01 -14.65
N GLY A 774 -7.66 24.82 -14.48
CA GLY A 774 -6.31 24.51 -14.93
C GLY A 774 -6.04 23.06 -15.18
N ALA A 775 -4.81 22.75 -15.58
CA ALA A 775 -4.30 21.39 -15.77
C ALA A 775 -3.45 20.91 -14.58
N SER A 776 -3.17 21.79 -13.63
CA SER A 776 -2.51 21.49 -12.35
C SER A 776 -2.75 22.63 -11.37
N SER A 777 -2.31 22.50 -10.11
CA SER A 777 -2.41 23.58 -9.11
C SER A 777 -1.64 24.84 -9.51
N ARG A 778 -0.67 24.74 -10.41
CA ARG A 778 0.15 25.87 -10.91
C ARG A 778 -0.10 26.23 -12.39
N ASP A 779 -0.68 25.36 -13.18
CA ASP A 779 -1.05 25.64 -14.59
C ASP A 779 -2.53 26.04 -14.66
N ILE A 780 -2.81 27.26 -14.17
CA ILE A 780 -4.17 27.84 -14.23
C ILE A 780 -4.35 28.52 -15.58
N ARG A 781 -5.33 28.06 -16.35
CA ARG A 781 -5.59 28.50 -17.73
C ARG A 781 -6.77 29.45 -17.89
N SER A 782 -7.68 29.47 -16.91
CA SER A 782 -8.81 30.42 -16.85
C SER A 782 -9.13 30.77 -15.41
N SER A 783 -9.46 32.04 -15.21
CA SER A 783 -10.08 32.51 -13.97
C SER A 783 -11.22 33.43 -14.36
N SER A 784 -12.35 33.35 -13.69
CA SER A 784 -13.52 34.21 -13.92
C SER A 784 -13.27 35.64 -13.51
#